data_32d372f47962813eb09b84bd7d8759ac
#
_entry.id   32d372f47962813eb09b84bd7d8759ac
#
_cell.length_a   1.000
_cell.length_b   1.000
_cell.length_c   1.000
_cell.angle_alpha   90.00
_cell.angle_beta   90.00
_cell.angle_gamma   90.00
#
_symmetry.space_group_name_H-M   'P 1'
#
loop_
_entity.id
_entity.type
_entity.pdbx_description
1 polymer ?
#
loop_
_entity_poly.entity_id
_entity_poly.type
_entity_poly.pdbx_seq_one_letter_code
_entity_poly.pdbx_strand_id
1 'polypeptide(L)'
;MPDNEAIQLAHQKIESIRNGFVTWLPNLPAEDKKNIETLYNNTFNCYVLREYNGEHLTFPGLDKKNLGIQDLYSSQKNAAWRIIQNRGALIDHEVGLGKTLTMIVSAQEMKRLGIVHKPMILALKATINQITETYRKAYPGARVLSPGENDFTPAKRMRLFHEIKNNNWDCIILTHDQFGKIPQSPAIQRKIFQNELDNVERDLESLKDLGGSISKKMLKGLEVRKNNLEGKLKSIVHTIEQKKDSGINFKELGVDHLFVDESHKFKNLTFTTRHDRVAGIGNIQGSQKALNMLFAVRTLQEKFSADLCVTFLSGTPISNSLTEMYLLFKYLRPKEMERQQIENFDGWAAVFAKKTTDFEFSVTNEIIAKERFRHFIKVPELAMFYNEITDYKTAKHIGLDKPHLDETLVNIKPTKEQGEFIKKLMQFAKTGDGSLIGRAPLTSEEDKGRMLIATNYAKKMAADMRLVDSHAYGDHPENKISVCSRKVAELYKASIECKGTQIIFSDIGTPKANAFNIYDALKEKLTVDFNIPAGEITFIHDWTDKQKPELFRKMNSGQIRVLIGSTEKAGTGLNVQQRVIALHHVDIPWKPSELEQRNGRGARQGNIIARDFYDNKVQNFIYAVEQSLDNYKFNLLKNKQTFIGQMKNCALNVRTIDEGGIDEKSGMNFSEYIAILSGDTSLLEKSKLEKKIAMMESLKAVHFREVSHSKNQLENFKNEKVNTIEIVQKLNEDLKVYKNNLKYDKDGIKVNPIMIKGITSADAESIGKHLINIYQGWKPDQDPKIGNLYGFDLYVRQQREAFEKKDGFGYRYYNTLYAERSENGIKYTYNNGHPNTDNPKLAARYFLNAVDRIELLKEKYQKMLGELEKNIPMMASLAIKPFEKEVELQQLKNNLSKLEREIAIKIQENQMKQNGMLDMDKGATENNLPKETPVIKMNPKEDTPLQIAMAKVNDFMVNSKGANSQSLIPEINVRRSSRLRF
;
A
#
# COMPACT_ATOMS: atom_id res chain seq x y z
N MET A 1 -36.74 -1.62 12.21
CA MET A 1 -35.54 -2.43 11.81
C MET A 1 -35.25 -2.09 10.35
N PRO A 2 -34.03 -2.04 9.87
CA PRO A 2 -33.79 -1.85 8.45
C PRO A 2 -34.38 -3.04 7.69
N ASP A 3 -35.13 -2.75 6.64
CA ASP A 3 -35.71 -3.75 5.75
C ASP A 3 -34.57 -4.39 4.93
N ASN A 4 -34.19 -5.61 5.30
CA ASN A 4 -33.08 -6.33 4.68
C ASN A 4 -33.37 -6.64 3.19
N GLU A 5 -34.64 -6.78 2.82
CA GLU A 5 -35.04 -7.03 1.43
C GLU A 5 -34.89 -5.77 0.59
N ALA A 6 -35.29 -4.61 1.11
CA ALA A 6 -35.08 -3.32 0.47
C ALA A 6 -33.60 -2.98 0.32
N ILE A 7 -32.75 -3.33 1.28
CA ILE A 7 -31.29 -3.14 1.21
C ILE A 7 -30.68 -4.02 0.11
N GLN A 8 -31.10 -5.30 -0.01
CA GLN A 8 -30.64 -6.19 -1.07
C GLN A 8 -31.08 -5.71 -2.47
N LEU A 9 -32.32 -5.28 -2.61
CA LEU A 9 -32.82 -4.71 -3.86
C LEU A 9 -32.05 -3.44 -4.26
N ALA A 10 -31.72 -2.60 -3.28
CA ALA A 10 -30.88 -1.42 -3.52
C ALA A 10 -29.47 -1.80 -3.99
N HIS A 11 -28.85 -2.83 -3.38
CA HIS A 11 -27.55 -3.34 -3.81
C HIS A 11 -27.59 -3.92 -5.22
N GLN A 12 -28.64 -4.70 -5.56
CA GLN A 12 -28.80 -5.23 -6.91
C GLN A 12 -28.97 -4.12 -7.97
N LYS A 13 -29.71 -3.06 -7.65
CA LYS A 13 -29.83 -1.89 -8.53
C LYS A 13 -28.52 -1.15 -8.70
N ILE A 14 -27.73 -0.96 -7.65
CA ILE A 14 -26.41 -0.34 -7.69
C ILE A 14 -25.47 -1.15 -8.59
N GLU A 15 -25.45 -2.49 -8.44
CA GLU A 15 -24.65 -3.36 -9.29
C GLU A 15 -25.10 -3.34 -10.75
N SER A 16 -26.43 -3.28 -11.00
CA SER A 16 -26.96 -3.15 -12.36
C SER A 16 -26.52 -1.84 -13.01
N ILE A 17 -26.56 -0.72 -12.28
CA ILE A 17 -26.08 0.58 -12.79
C ILE A 17 -24.57 0.54 -13.06
N ARG A 18 -23.77 -0.06 -12.19
CA ARG A 18 -22.32 -0.21 -12.40
C ARG A 18 -22.00 -1.05 -13.62
N ASN A 19 -22.68 -2.17 -13.78
CA ASN A 19 -22.52 -3.05 -14.95
C ASN A 19 -22.99 -2.35 -16.23
N GLY A 20 -24.08 -1.58 -16.17
CA GLY A 20 -24.53 -0.71 -17.24
C GLY A 20 -23.47 0.30 -17.67
N PHE A 21 -22.81 0.95 -16.70
CA PHE A 21 -21.74 1.91 -16.97
C PHE A 21 -20.51 1.25 -17.61
N VAL A 22 -20.12 0.05 -17.13
CA VAL A 22 -18.99 -0.71 -17.70
C VAL A 22 -19.25 -1.14 -19.15
N THR A 23 -20.51 -1.43 -19.51
CA THR A 23 -20.89 -1.77 -20.90
C THR A 23 -21.10 -0.53 -21.77
N TRP A 24 -21.56 0.59 -21.20
CA TRP A 24 -21.79 1.85 -21.90
C TRP A 24 -20.48 2.55 -22.29
N LEU A 25 -19.50 2.61 -21.39
CA LEU A 25 -18.24 3.34 -21.61
C LEU A 25 -17.46 2.84 -22.85
N PRO A 26 -17.29 1.54 -23.13
CA PRO A 26 -16.68 1.06 -24.37
C PRO A 26 -17.46 1.35 -25.65
N ASN A 27 -18.75 1.62 -25.57
CA ASN A 27 -19.62 1.86 -26.72
C ASN A 27 -19.82 3.37 -27.03
N LEU A 28 -19.19 4.25 -26.28
CA LEU A 28 -19.17 5.70 -26.58
C LEU A 28 -18.47 6.01 -27.91
N PRO A 29 -18.84 7.09 -28.60
CA PRO A 29 -18.08 7.66 -29.70
C PRO A 29 -16.61 7.89 -29.32
N ALA A 30 -15.71 7.78 -30.29
CA ALA A 30 -14.27 7.93 -30.05
C ALA A 30 -13.90 9.31 -29.46
N GLU A 31 -14.59 10.36 -29.87
CA GLU A 31 -14.39 11.72 -29.37
C GLU A 31 -14.78 11.86 -27.89
N ASP A 32 -15.94 11.32 -27.50
CA ASP A 32 -16.42 11.34 -26.12
C ASP A 32 -15.51 10.53 -25.20
N LYS A 33 -15.04 9.37 -25.66
CA LYS A 33 -14.02 8.57 -24.96
C LYS A 33 -12.75 9.37 -24.72
N LYS A 34 -12.22 10.01 -25.77
CA LYS A 34 -11.01 10.82 -25.70
C LYS A 34 -11.18 12.00 -24.73
N ASN A 35 -12.36 12.63 -24.72
CA ASN A 35 -12.67 13.72 -23.80
C ASN A 35 -12.72 13.22 -22.35
N ILE A 36 -13.38 12.08 -22.08
CA ILE A 36 -13.43 11.48 -20.74
C ILE A 36 -12.03 11.01 -20.31
N GLU A 37 -11.26 10.37 -21.21
CA GLU A 37 -9.89 9.95 -20.96
C GLU A 37 -8.98 11.13 -20.65
N THR A 38 -9.08 12.20 -21.42
CA THR A 38 -8.31 13.43 -21.22
C THR A 38 -8.69 14.08 -19.89
N LEU A 39 -9.97 14.20 -19.59
CA LEU A 39 -10.45 14.74 -18.31
C LEU A 39 -9.96 13.88 -17.13
N TYR A 40 -10.07 12.56 -17.28
CA TYR A 40 -9.59 11.61 -16.27
C TYR A 40 -8.08 11.71 -16.05
N ASN A 41 -7.30 11.72 -17.14
CA ASN A 41 -5.84 11.80 -17.07
C ASN A 41 -5.39 13.14 -16.49
N ASN A 42 -6.03 14.24 -16.87
CA ASN A 42 -5.73 15.57 -16.34
C ASN A 42 -6.11 15.73 -14.86
N THR A 43 -7.09 14.97 -14.40
CA THR A 43 -7.57 15.05 -13.01
C THR A 43 -6.84 14.07 -12.08
N PHE A 44 -6.59 12.86 -12.55
CA PHE A 44 -6.14 11.76 -11.68
C PHE A 44 -4.76 11.19 -12.02
N ASN A 45 -4.28 11.33 -13.27
CA ASN A 45 -3.01 10.77 -13.72
C ASN A 45 -1.94 11.83 -13.99
N CYS A 46 -2.22 13.09 -13.72
CA CYS A 46 -1.26 14.19 -13.90
C CYS A 46 -0.24 14.31 -12.75
N TYR A 47 -0.30 13.41 -11.79
CA TYR A 47 0.56 13.43 -10.60
C TYR A 47 1.85 12.65 -10.86
N VAL A 48 2.99 13.29 -10.63
CA VAL A 48 4.31 12.68 -10.63
C VAL A 48 4.81 12.60 -9.19
N LEU A 49 5.13 11.38 -8.73
CA LEU A 49 5.72 11.17 -7.41
C LEU A 49 7.06 11.90 -7.32
N ARG A 50 7.22 12.70 -6.27
CA ARG A 50 8.48 13.41 -6.04
C ARG A 50 9.58 12.43 -5.66
N GLU A 51 10.64 12.40 -6.42
CA GLU A 51 11.85 11.65 -6.11
C GLU A 51 12.86 12.52 -5.37
N TYR A 52 13.58 11.90 -4.46
CA TYR A 52 14.60 12.56 -3.65
C TYR A 52 15.95 11.90 -3.96
N ASN A 53 16.89 12.68 -4.46
CA ASN A 53 18.26 12.22 -4.70
C ASN A 53 19.20 12.87 -3.67
N GLY A 54 19.70 12.08 -2.74
CA GLY A 54 20.61 12.49 -1.68
C GLY A 54 22.08 12.16 -1.93
N GLU A 55 22.47 11.80 -3.15
CA GLU A 55 23.86 11.41 -3.48
C GLU A 55 24.87 12.53 -3.23
N HIS A 56 24.44 13.77 -3.34
CA HIS A 56 25.28 14.96 -3.05
C HIS A 56 25.60 15.13 -1.56
N LEU A 57 24.92 14.41 -0.66
CA LEU A 57 25.17 14.50 0.78
C LEU A 57 26.44 13.75 1.17
N THR A 58 27.36 14.46 1.82
CA THR A 58 28.67 13.92 2.23
C THR A 58 28.75 13.53 3.70
N PHE A 59 27.82 13.98 4.53
CA PHE A 59 27.73 13.74 5.98
C PHE A 59 29.07 14.01 6.71
N PRO A 60 29.52 15.27 6.80
CA PRO A 60 30.77 15.61 7.43
C PRO A 60 30.81 15.15 8.89
N GLY A 61 31.94 14.56 9.30
CA GLY A 61 32.14 14.03 10.65
C GLY A 61 31.62 12.59 10.86
N LEU A 62 31.01 11.98 9.85
CA LEU A 62 30.60 10.57 9.93
C LEU A 62 31.82 9.65 9.87
N ASP A 63 32.06 8.90 10.94
CA ASP A 63 33.13 7.90 11.00
C ASP A 63 32.70 6.56 10.41
N LYS A 64 32.85 6.42 9.09
CA LYS A 64 32.52 5.22 8.35
C LYS A 64 33.37 4.01 8.77
N LYS A 65 34.62 4.24 9.13
CA LYS A 65 35.57 3.21 9.54
C LYS A 65 35.14 2.57 10.87
N ASN A 66 34.79 3.40 11.84
CA ASN A 66 34.33 2.96 13.16
C ASN A 66 32.98 2.22 13.09
N LEU A 67 32.15 2.54 12.08
CA LEU A 67 30.92 1.82 11.80
C LEU A 67 31.13 0.52 11.02
N GLY A 68 32.31 0.30 10.44
CA GLY A 68 32.61 -0.85 9.59
C GLY A 68 31.87 -0.85 8.24
N ILE A 69 31.56 0.34 7.68
CA ILE A 69 30.88 0.51 6.41
C ILE A 69 31.76 1.27 5.42
N GLN A 70 31.60 0.98 4.13
CA GLN A 70 32.30 1.73 3.07
C GLN A 70 31.61 3.07 2.82
N ASP A 71 30.27 3.04 2.66
CA ASP A 71 29.42 4.23 2.51
C ASP A 71 27.99 3.94 2.97
N LEU A 72 27.16 4.99 3.05
CA LEU A 72 25.74 4.88 3.23
C LEU A 72 25.09 4.35 1.95
N TYR A 73 24.04 3.57 2.07
CA TYR A 73 23.22 3.19 0.91
C TYR A 73 22.56 4.42 0.27
N SER A 74 22.38 4.40 -1.05
CA SER A 74 21.64 5.45 -1.75
C SER A 74 20.25 5.71 -1.15
N SER A 75 19.58 4.64 -0.75
CA SER A 75 18.28 4.75 -0.06
C SER A 75 18.34 5.50 1.28
N GLN A 76 19.44 5.36 2.03
CA GLN A 76 19.65 6.10 3.27
C GLN A 76 19.94 7.58 3.02
N LYS A 77 20.76 7.88 2.00
CA LYS A 77 21.04 9.26 1.58
C LYS A 77 19.78 9.96 1.06
N ASN A 78 18.99 9.26 0.24
CA ASN A 78 17.73 9.76 -0.31
C ASN A 78 16.70 10.04 0.79
N ALA A 79 16.57 9.12 1.76
CA ALA A 79 15.71 9.31 2.92
C ALA A 79 16.15 10.48 3.80
N ALA A 80 17.46 10.61 4.05
CA ALA A 80 18.02 11.76 4.78
C ALA A 80 17.74 13.08 4.05
N TRP A 81 17.92 13.12 2.74
CA TRP A 81 17.60 14.30 1.92
C TRP A 81 16.11 14.66 1.97
N ARG A 82 15.24 13.66 1.89
CA ARG A 82 13.79 13.85 2.05
C ARG A 82 13.45 14.46 3.41
N ILE A 83 14.03 13.94 4.49
CA ILE A 83 13.82 14.44 5.85
C ILE A 83 14.28 15.89 5.96
N ILE A 84 15.46 16.21 5.43
CA ILE A 84 16.03 17.56 5.44
C ILE A 84 15.14 18.54 4.68
N GLN A 85 14.74 18.21 3.46
CA GLN A 85 13.93 19.08 2.61
C GLN A 85 12.53 19.34 3.15
N ASN A 86 11.86 18.32 3.68
CA ASN A 86 10.48 18.43 4.15
C ASN A 86 10.38 18.71 5.65
N ARG A 87 11.48 18.81 6.35
CA ARG A 87 11.55 18.91 7.82
C ARG A 87 10.86 17.73 8.52
N GLY A 88 10.86 16.55 7.92
CA GLY A 88 10.30 15.33 8.44
C GLY A 88 9.78 14.40 7.36
N ALA A 89 9.52 13.17 7.74
CA ALA A 89 8.96 12.15 6.86
C ALA A 89 8.43 10.95 7.67
N LEU A 90 7.67 10.09 7.02
CA LEU A 90 7.46 8.71 7.44
C LEU A 90 8.44 7.82 6.69
N ILE A 91 9.37 7.21 7.38
CA ILE A 91 10.35 6.26 6.81
C ILE A 91 9.80 4.85 6.97
N ASP A 92 9.15 4.37 5.92
CA ASP A 92 8.57 3.03 5.83
C ASP A 92 9.54 2.09 5.10
N HIS A 93 10.71 1.88 5.71
CA HIS A 93 11.72 0.97 5.19
C HIS A 93 11.55 -0.41 5.82
N GLU A 94 11.68 -1.46 5.00
CA GLU A 94 11.65 -2.85 5.46
C GLU A 94 12.66 -3.08 6.59
N VAL A 95 12.39 -4.07 7.44
CA VAL A 95 13.29 -4.43 8.54
C VAL A 95 14.65 -4.85 7.98
N GLY A 96 15.73 -4.28 8.53
CA GLY A 96 17.11 -4.56 8.08
C GLY A 96 17.70 -3.53 7.10
N LEU A 97 16.94 -2.55 6.59
CA LEU A 97 17.44 -1.52 5.66
C LEU A 97 18.22 -0.37 6.32
N GLY A 98 18.64 -0.53 7.57
CA GLY A 98 19.49 0.45 8.25
C GLY A 98 18.79 1.73 8.71
N LYS A 99 17.49 1.69 9.02
CA LYS A 99 16.70 2.83 9.55
C LYS A 99 17.39 3.58 10.70
N THR A 100 18.04 2.84 11.60
CA THR A 100 18.78 3.44 12.73
C THR A 100 19.86 4.40 12.26
N LEU A 101 20.66 4.00 11.27
CA LEU A 101 21.71 4.85 10.74
C LEU A 101 21.13 6.03 9.94
N THR A 102 20.07 5.82 9.15
CA THR A 102 19.34 6.91 8.48
C THR A 102 18.87 7.96 9.49
N MET A 103 18.29 7.53 10.61
CA MET A 103 17.83 8.41 11.67
C MET A 103 18.97 9.22 12.29
N ILE A 104 20.09 8.55 12.60
CA ILE A 104 21.27 9.17 13.22
C ILE A 104 21.90 10.22 12.29
N VAL A 105 22.14 9.85 11.03
CA VAL A 105 22.77 10.77 10.05
C VAL A 105 21.86 11.94 9.73
N SER A 106 20.54 11.71 9.67
CA SER A 106 19.58 12.79 9.45
C SER A 106 19.52 13.77 10.62
N ALA A 107 19.53 13.26 11.87
CA ALA A 107 19.52 14.09 13.05
C ALA A 107 20.77 14.98 13.14
N GLN A 108 21.94 14.40 12.89
CA GLN A 108 23.21 15.12 12.91
C GLN A 108 23.32 16.13 11.77
N GLU A 109 22.90 15.76 10.57
CA GLU A 109 22.97 16.64 9.39
C GLU A 109 21.99 17.82 9.49
N MET A 110 20.75 17.58 9.97
CA MET A 110 19.81 18.67 10.23
C MET A 110 20.34 19.65 11.28
N LYS A 111 21.05 19.14 12.31
CA LYS A 111 21.70 19.99 13.30
C LYS A 111 22.86 20.77 12.69
N ARG A 112 23.72 20.12 11.91
CA ARG A 112 24.86 20.77 11.23
C ARG A 112 24.40 21.90 10.30
N LEU A 113 23.28 21.67 9.59
CA LEU A 113 22.68 22.65 8.67
C LEU A 113 21.90 23.76 9.39
N GLY A 114 21.78 23.72 10.73
CA GLY A 114 21.02 24.71 11.50
C GLY A 114 19.50 24.63 11.34
N ILE A 115 18.99 23.57 10.67
CA ILE A 115 17.54 23.33 10.51
C ILE A 115 16.91 22.93 11.84
N VAL A 116 17.65 22.19 12.64
CA VAL A 116 17.26 21.70 13.96
C VAL A 116 18.38 22.02 14.96
N HIS A 117 18.02 22.51 16.15
CA HIS A 117 18.99 22.84 17.19
C HIS A 117 19.09 21.76 18.27
N LYS A 118 18.00 21.07 18.54
CA LYS A 118 17.90 20.08 19.63
C LYS A 118 17.06 18.86 19.18
N PRO A 119 17.60 18.00 18.32
CA PRO A 119 16.89 16.79 17.89
C PRO A 119 16.77 15.80 19.04
N MET A 120 15.62 15.11 19.10
CA MET A 120 15.36 14.04 20.06
C MET A 120 14.99 12.75 19.34
N ILE A 121 15.66 11.67 19.69
CA ILE A 121 15.38 10.31 19.22
C ILE A 121 14.59 9.57 20.30
N LEU A 122 13.47 8.96 19.90
CA LEU A 122 12.65 8.11 20.75
C LEU A 122 12.73 6.66 20.26
N ALA A 123 13.08 5.75 21.15
CA ALA A 123 13.30 4.36 20.82
C ALA A 123 12.69 3.40 21.85
N LEU A 124 12.65 2.10 21.52
CA LEU A 124 12.26 1.08 22.48
C LEU A 124 13.36 0.86 23.51
N LYS A 125 12.98 0.46 24.74
CA LYS A 125 13.92 0.09 25.79
C LYS A 125 14.93 -0.98 25.33
N ALA A 126 14.49 -1.92 24.50
CA ALA A 126 15.33 -2.98 23.96
C ALA A 126 16.40 -2.50 22.95
N THR A 127 16.20 -1.37 22.28
CA THR A 127 17.09 -0.88 21.21
C THR A 127 17.87 0.37 21.57
N ILE A 128 17.51 1.06 22.65
CA ILE A 128 18.09 2.36 23.00
C ILE A 128 19.61 2.34 23.20
N ASN A 129 20.15 1.31 23.85
CA ASN A 129 21.59 1.17 24.08
C ASN A 129 22.33 1.01 22.75
N GLN A 130 21.82 0.14 21.87
CA GLN A 130 22.37 -0.07 20.52
C GLN A 130 22.36 1.23 19.70
N ILE A 131 21.25 1.99 19.74
CA ILE A 131 21.14 3.27 19.02
C ILE A 131 22.15 4.27 19.58
N THR A 132 22.29 4.38 20.88
CA THR A 132 23.24 5.27 21.54
C THR A 132 24.69 4.92 21.19
N GLU A 133 25.04 3.63 21.22
CA GLU A 133 26.38 3.17 20.83
C GLU A 133 26.65 3.41 19.34
N THR A 134 25.66 3.16 18.49
CA THR A 134 25.78 3.42 17.05
C THR A 134 25.97 4.90 16.77
N TYR A 135 25.26 5.77 17.51
CA TYR A 135 25.44 7.24 17.39
C TYR A 135 26.85 7.67 17.75
N ARG A 136 27.39 7.18 18.89
CA ARG A 136 28.75 7.48 19.35
C ARG A 136 29.82 6.94 18.39
N LYS A 137 29.59 5.79 17.75
CA LYS A 137 30.46 5.24 16.71
C LYS A 137 30.40 6.05 15.43
N ALA A 138 29.20 6.50 15.05
CA ALA A 138 29.00 7.31 13.85
C ALA A 138 29.61 8.71 13.97
N TYR A 139 29.45 9.32 15.14
CA TYR A 139 29.92 10.68 15.42
C TYR A 139 30.61 10.75 16.79
N PRO A 140 31.90 10.35 16.87
CA PRO A 140 32.60 10.25 18.15
C PRO A 140 32.71 11.58 18.94
N GLY A 141 32.67 12.72 18.24
CA GLY A 141 32.71 14.05 18.87
C GLY A 141 31.34 14.60 19.28
N ALA A 142 30.24 13.90 19.01
CA ALA A 142 28.90 14.42 19.31
C ALA A 142 28.54 14.31 20.81
N ARG A 143 27.92 15.36 21.31
CA ARG A 143 27.39 15.41 22.69
C ARG A 143 26.01 14.82 22.75
N VAL A 144 25.93 13.53 23.07
CA VAL A 144 24.69 12.76 23.12
C VAL A 144 24.24 12.53 24.56
N LEU A 145 23.02 12.98 24.87
CA LEU A 145 22.38 12.72 26.16
C LEU A 145 21.50 11.46 26.04
N SER A 146 21.85 10.41 26.78
CA SER A 146 21.04 9.18 26.84
C SER A 146 20.96 8.73 28.30
N PRO A 147 19.93 9.21 29.05
CA PRO A 147 19.80 8.90 30.47
C PRO A 147 19.36 7.45 30.69
N GLY A 148 19.95 6.81 31.69
CA GLY A 148 19.54 5.50 32.14
C GLY A 148 18.19 5.49 32.89
N GLU A 149 17.72 4.31 33.28
CA GLU A 149 16.46 4.19 34.04
C GLU A 149 16.53 4.88 35.39
N ASN A 150 17.66 4.75 36.08
CA ASN A 150 17.90 5.33 37.40
C ASN A 150 18.00 6.86 37.37
N ASP A 151 18.26 7.47 36.23
CA ASP A 151 18.35 8.90 36.03
C ASP A 151 16.99 9.55 35.77
N PHE A 152 15.98 8.73 35.46
CA PHE A 152 14.61 9.18 35.14
C PHE A 152 13.62 8.99 36.31
N THR A 153 14.09 8.77 37.51
CA THR A 153 13.27 8.72 38.73
C THR A 153 12.62 10.09 39.00
N PRO A 154 11.48 10.16 39.71
CA PRO A 154 10.82 11.43 40.02
C PRO A 154 11.73 12.48 40.60
N ALA A 155 12.64 12.08 41.50
CA ALA A 155 13.59 12.99 42.18
C ALA A 155 14.65 13.57 41.22
N LYS A 156 15.15 12.79 40.27
CA LYS A 156 16.23 13.23 39.34
C LYS A 156 15.68 13.86 38.07
N ARG A 157 14.44 13.56 37.71
CA ARG A 157 13.82 13.93 36.42
C ARG A 157 13.80 15.45 36.21
N MET A 158 13.50 16.23 37.24
CA MET A 158 13.49 17.68 37.10
C MET A 158 14.89 18.22 36.77
N ARG A 159 15.94 17.73 37.42
CA ARG A 159 17.31 18.06 37.07
C ARG A 159 17.61 17.72 35.62
N LEU A 160 17.22 16.54 35.17
CA LEU A 160 17.41 16.10 33.78
C LEU A 160 16.69 17.03 32.79
N PHE A 161 15.48 17.49 33.10
CA PHE A 161 14.75 18.43 32.25
C PHE A 161 15.47 19.78 32.17
N HIS A 162 16.07 20.26 33.28
CA HIS A 162 16.93 21.44 33.26
C HIS A 162 18.20 21.24 32.44
N GLU A 163 18.81 20.03 32.48
CA GLU A 163 19.96 19.68 31.64
C GLU A 163 19.59 19.68 30.16
N ILE A 164 18.42 19.11 29.78
CA ILE A 164 17.90 19.15 28.44
C ILE A 164 17.64 20.58 27.96
N LYS A 165 17.01 21.41 28.82
CA LYS A 165 16.64 22.78 28.48
C LYS A 165 17.88 23.66 28.25
N ASN A 166 18.85 23.61 29.19
CA ASN A 166 19.91 24.60 29.29
C ASN A 166 21.18 24.25 28.48
N ASN A 167 21.37 22.98 28.10
CA ASN A 167 22.56 22.56 27.36
C ASN A 167 22.27 22.39 25.88
N ASN A 168 23.32 22.62 25.08
CA ASN A 168 23.29 22.42 23.65
C ASN A 168 23.74 20.99 23.33
N TRP A 169 22.80 20.03 23.39
CA TRP A 169 23.01 18.65 23.00
C TRP A 169 22.95 18.48 21.50
N ASP A 170 23.82 17.63 20.92
CA ASP A 170 23.73 17.28 19.51
C ASP A 170 22.57 16.32 19.25
N CYS A 171 22.29 15.44 20.20
CA CYS A 171 21.09 14.63 20.20
C CYS A 171 20.69 14.21 21.62
N ILE A 172 19.39 14.07 21.85
CA ILE A 172 18.81 13.51 23.07
C ILE A 172 18.16 12.19 22.71
N ILE A 173 18.49 11.10 23.39
CA ILE A 173 17.96 9.78 23.12
C ILE A 173 17.19 9.30 24.35
N LEU A 174 15.87 9.10 24.22
CA LEU A 174 14.98 8.66 25.30
C LEU A 174 14.21 7.40 24.88
N THR A 175 13.78 6.62 25.88
CA THR A 175 12.80 5.57 25.63
C THR A 175 11.41 6.16 25.42
N HIS A 176 10.53 5.42 24.76
CA HIS A 176 9.11 5.81 24.62
C HIS A 176 8.44 6.06 25.98
N ASP A 177 8.81 5.30 27.01
CA ASP A 177 8.22 5.42 28.35
C ASP A 177 8.79 6.64 29.12
N GLN A 178 10.09 6.96 28.92
CA GLN A 178 10.68 8.19 29.44
C GLN A 178 10.04 9.43 28.82
N PHE A 179 9.83 9.42 27.51
CA PHE A 179 9.11 10.49 26.80
C PHE A 179 7.68 10.67 27.32
N GLY A 180 6.96 9.57 27.58
CA GLY A 180 5.61 9.61 28.16
C GLY A 180 5.51 10.30 29.53
N LYS A 181 6.63 10.48 30.23
CA LYS A 181 6.72 11.18 31.52
C LYS A 181 7.03 12.68 31.40
N ILE A 182 7.27 13.18 30.18
CA ILE A 182 7.49 14.62 29.93
C ILE A 182 6.12 15.32 29.95
N PRO A 183 5.92 16.34 30.80
CA PRO A 183 4.68 17.10 30.81
C PRO A 183 4.46 17.81 29.45
N GLN A 184 3.23 17.81 28.98
CA GLN A 184 2.86 18.51 27.76
C GLN A 184 2.30 19.91 28.09
N SER A 185 2.40 20.84 27.13
CA SER A 185 1.88 22.20 27.30
C SER A 185 0.36 22.18 27.55
N PRO A 186 -0.14 22.75 28.65
CA PRO A 186 -1.57 22.80 28.94
C PRO A 186 -2.38 23.54 27.87
N ALA A 187 -1.80 24.56 27.23
CA ALA A 187 -2.44 25.30 26.15
C ALA A 187 -2.72 24.42 24.92
N ILE A 188 -1.74 23.58 24.52
CA ILE A 188 -1.90 22.63 23.43
C ILE A 188 -2.94 21.56 23.76
N GLN A 189 -2.89 21.04 25.01
CA GLN A 189 -3.86 20.06 25.46
C GLN A 189 -5.29 20.63 25.40
N ARG A 190 -5.49 21.86 25.90
CA ARG A 190 -6.77 22.55 25.85
C ARG A 190 -7.27 22.71 24.42
N LYS A 191 -6.44 23.16 23.51
CA LYS A 191 -6.79 23.36 22.10
C LYS A 191 -7.24 22.05 21.43
N ILE A 192 -6.49 20.97 21.65
CA ILE A 192 -6.82 19.67 21.05
C ILE A 192 -8.11 19.09 21.62
N PHE A 193 -8.31 19.16 22.94
CA PHE A 193 -9.55 18.67 23.54
C PHE A 193 -10.76 19.52 23.18
N GLN A 194 -10.58 20.84 23.00
CA GLN A 194 -11.63 21.71 22.51
C GLN A 194 -12.05 21.31 21.08
N ASN A 195 -11.12 21.15 20.17
CA ASN A 195 -11.39 20.71 18.81
C ASN A 195 -12.12 19.32 18.76
N GLU A 196 -11.70 18.39 19.63
CA GLU A 196 -12.40 17.10 19.75
C GLU A 196 -13.82 17.25 20.33
N LEU A 197 -14.02 18.18 21.27
CA LEU A 197 -15.34 18.48 21.82
C LEU A 197 -16.26 19.08 20.74
N ASP A 198 -15.75 20.06 20.00
CA ASP A 198 -16.49 20.70 18.91
C ASP A 198 -16.89 19.69 17.82
N ASN A 199 -16.02 18.70 17.53
CA ASN A 199 -16.32 17.59 16.62
C ASN A 199 -17.45 16.70 17.17
N VAL A 200 -17.41 16.34 18.46
CA VAL A 200 -18.48 15.53 19.11
C VAL A 200 -19.81 16.28 19.12
N GLU A 201 -19.78 17.58 19.35
CA GLU A 201 -20.99 18.42 19.34
C GLU A 201 -21.61 18.48 17.94
N ARG A 202 -20.81 18.70 16.91
CA ARG A 202 -21.28 18.65 15.50
C ARG A 202 -21.87 17.29 15.14
N ASP A 203 -21.23 16.19 15.58
CA ASP A 203 -21.74 14.86 15.37
C ASP A 203 -23.10 14.63 16.08
N LEU A 204 -23.26 15.13 17.32
CA LEU A 204 -24.50 15.05 18.07
C LEU A 204 -25.63 15.88 17.43
N GLU A 205 -25.32 17.07 16.94
CA GLU A 205 -26.29 17.90 16.22
C GLU A 205 -26.75 17.21 14.93
N SER A 206 -25.79 16.77 14.09
CA SER A 206 -26.08 16.06 12.85
C SER A 206 -26.95 14.80 13.07
N LEU A 207 -26.77 14.11 14.20
CA LEU A 207 -27.56 12.93 14.54
C LEU A 207 -28.96 13.30 15.05
N LYS A 208 -29.12 14.39 15.78
CA LYS A 208 -30.43 14.87 16.23
C LYS A 208 -31.31 15.29 15.06
N ASP A 209 -30.69 15.93 14.05
CA ASP A 209 -31.39 16.37 12.83
C ASP A 209 -31.86 15.20 11.95
N LEU A 210 -31.22 14.05 12.00
CA LEU A 210 -31.60 12.84 11.25
C LEU A 210 -32.85 12.10 11.81
N GLY A 211 -33.39 12.50 12.98
CA GLY A 211 -34.66 12.03 13.55
C GLY A 211 -34.70 10.57 13.98
N GLY A 212 -35.90 10.01 14.11
CA GLY A 212 -36.22 8.78 14.84
C GLY A 212 -35.59 7.44 14.42
N SER A 213 -34.68 7.40 13.44
CA SER A 213 -34.01 6.17 12.99
C SER A 213 -32.69 5.84 13.71
N ILE A 214 -32.32 6.64 14.72
CA ILE A 214 -31.01 6.54 15.37
C ILE A 214 -31.06 5.71 16.66
N SER A 215 -30.05 4.88 16.86
CA SER A 215 -29.88 4.10 18.09
C SER A 215 -29.70 5.00 19.31
N LYS A 216 -30.63 4.93 20.27
CA LYS A 216 -30.52 5.61 21.58
C LYS A 216 -29.19 5.35 22.28
N LYS A 217 -28.58 4.18 22.03
CA LYS A 217 -27.29 3.78 22.60
C LYS A 217 -26.15 4.59 22.00
N MET A 218 -26.20 4.92 20.72
CA MET A 218 -25.19 5.73 20.02
C MET A 218 -25.21 7.17 20.51
N LEU A 219 -26.38 7.79 20.61
CA LEU A 219 -26.55 9.12 21.21
C LEU A 219 -25.97 9.17 22.63
N LYS A 220 -26.36 8.19 23.48
CA LYS A 220 -25.83 8.10 24.86
C LYS A 220 -24.30 7.92 24.87
N GLY A 221 -23.73 7.17 23.94
CA GLY A 221 -22.28 6.99 23.82
C GLY A 221 -21.54 8.29 23.52
N LEU A 222 -22.08 9.11 22.61
CA LEU A 222 -21.50 10.43 22.28
C LEU A 222 -21.71 11.45 23.42
N GLU A 223 -22.85 11.42 24.09
CA GLU A 223 -23.10 12.28 25.29
C GLU A 223 -22.12 11.96 26.43
N VAL A 224 -21.88 10.67 26.72
CA VAL A 224 -20.86 10.26 27.72
C VAL A 224 -19.47 10.74 27.30
N ARG A 225 -19.13 10.68 26.01
CA ARG A 225 -17.86 11.17 25.49
C ARG A 225 -17.74 12.68 25.60
N LYS A 226 -18.81 13.44 25.28
CA LYS A 226 -18.88 14.88 25.48
C LYS A 226 -18.57 15.25 26.93
N ASN A 227 -19.29 14.65 27.90
CA ASN A 227 -19.11 14.89 29.33
C ASN A 227 -17.67 14.57 29.77
N ASN A 228 -17.06 13.50 29.27
CA ASN A 228 -15.68 13.13 29.58
C ASN A 228 -14.68 14.16 29.04
N LEU A 229 -14.88 14.72 27.84
CA LEU A 229 -14.05 15.76 27.26
C LEU A 229 -14.19 17.09 28.01
N GLU A 230 -15.41 17.48 28.37
CA GLU A 230 -15.68 18.65 29.23
C GLU A 230 -15.01 18.51 30.59
N GLY A 231 -15.09 17.32 31.23
CA GLY A 231 -14.40 17.04 32.48
C GLY A 231 -12.87 17.19 32.37
N LYS A 232 -12.28 16.68 31.28
CA LYS A 232 -10.84 16.86 30.99
C LYS A 232 -10.49 18.32 30.76
N LEU A 233 -11.27 19.07 30.03
CA LEU A 233 -11.06 20.51 29.81
C LEU A 233 -11.10 21.29 31.12
N LYS A 234 -12.11 21.04 31.98
CA LYS A 234 -12.20 21.65 33.32
C LYS A 234 -10.97 21.34 34.19
N SER A 235 -10.51 20.08 34.17
CA SER A 235 -9.29 19.67 34.91
C SER A 235 -8.04 20.38 34.40
N ILE A 236 -7.91 20.56 33.06
CA ILE A 236 -6.77 21.27 32.47
C ILE A 236 -6.81 22.76 32.83
N VAL A 237 -7.99 23.41 32.72
CA VAL A 237 -8.18 24.80 33.11
C VAL A 237 -7.79 25.01 34.57
N HIS A 238 -8.29 24.15 35.47
CA HIS A 238 -7.93 24.18 36.89
C HIS A 238 -6.42 23.98 37.13
N THR A 239 -5.78 23.07 36.34
CA THR A 239 -4.33 22.86 36.41
C THR A 239 -3.55 24.10 35.95
N ILE A 240 -4.05 24.82 34.95
CA ILE A 240 -3.44 26.08 34.46
C ILE A 240 -3.57 27.16 35.52
N GLU A 241 -4.75 27.27 36.14
CA GLU A 241 -5.03 28.28 37.17
C GLU A 241 -4.23 28.09 38.48
N GLN A 242 -4.06 26.83 38.90
CA GLN A 242 -3.33 26.49 40.13
C GLN A 242 -1.81 26.53 39.99
N LYS A 243 -1.27 26.35 38.77
CA LYS A 243 0.17 26.25 38.56
C LYS A 243 0.74 27.59 38.11
N LYS A 244 0.94 28.52 39.07
CA LYS A 244 1.81 29.69 38.87
C LYS A 244 3.30 29.35 38.77
N ASP A 245 3.73 28.15 39.27
CA ASP A 245 5.11 27.65 39.20
C ASP A 245 5.10 26.18 38.78
N SER A 246 4.93 25.91 37.55
CA SER A 246 4.91 24.53 37.05
C SER A 246 6.21 24.12 36.37
N GLY A 247 6.65 22.93 36.66
CA GLY A 247 7.86 22.33 36.10
C GLY A 247 7.91 22.36 34.57
N ILE A 248 9.09 22.22 34.05
CA ILE A 248 9.42 22.28 32.60
C ILE A 248 8.56 21.33 31.80
N ASN A 249 7.83 21.87 30.83
CA ASN A 249 7.03 21.10 29.84
C ASN A 249 7.79 20.92 28.53
N PHE A 250 7.25 20.08 27.61
CA PHE A 250 7.88 19.76 26.32
C PHE A 250 8.24 21.00 25.50
N LYS A 251 7.37 22.00 25.43
CA LYS A 251 7.63 23.26 24.73
C LYS A 251 8.86 23.99 25.24
N GLU A 252 9.06 23.97 26.57
CA GLU A 252 10.16 24.65 27.23
C GLU A 252 11.48 23.90 27.18
N LEU A 253 11.50 22.59 26.93
CA LEU A 253 12.73 21.83 26.73
C LEU A 253 13.54 22.31 25.52
N GLY A 254 12.89 23.02 24.59
CA GLY A 254 13.53 23.54 23.38
C GLY A 254 13.80 22.50 22.31
N VAL A 255 13.27 21.28 22.48
CA VAL A 255 13.28 20.25 21.43
C VAL A 255 12.54 20.78 20.21
N ASP A 256 13.13 20.62 19.04
CA ASP A 256 12.60 21.17 17.81
C ASP A 256 12.48 20.15 16.66
N HIS A 257 12.86 18.89 16.90
CA HIS A 257 12.52 17.76 16.03
C HIS A 257 12.48 16.44 16.82
N LEU A 258 11.54 15.58 16.47
CA LEU A 258 11.42 14.24 17.01
C LEU A 258 11.69 13.21 15.92
N PHE A 259 12.60 12.29 16.19
CA PHE A 259 12.76 11.05 15.44
C PHE A 259 12.16 9.92 16.28
N VAL A 260 11.15 9.23 15.76
CA VAL A 260 10.40 8.22 16.49
C VAL A 260 10.61 6.86 15.85
N ASP A 261 11.51 6.07 16.44
CA ASP A 261 11.72 4.68 16.03
C ASP A 261 10.54 3.81 16.47
N GLU A 262 10.17 2.81 15.66
CA GLU A 262 9.00 1.97 15.88
C GLU A 262 7.71 2.78 16.16
N SER A 263 7.46 3.79 15.32
CA SER A 263 6.36 4.74 15.47
C SER A 263 4.97 4.10 15.50
N HIS A 264 4.82 2.87 14.96
CA HIS A 264 3.58 2.10 15.05
C HIS A 264 3.12 1.83 16.51
N LYS A 265 3.99 1.98 17.51
CA LYS A 265 3.61 1.89 18.93
C LYS A 265 2.74 3.06 19.40
N PHE A 266 2.65 4.15 18.63
CA PHE A 266 1.83 5.33 18.89
C PHE A 266 0.54 5.39 18.05
N LYS A 267 0.22 4.34 17.29
CA LYS A 267 -0.93 4.32 16.39
C LYS A 267 -2.31 4.34 17.07
N ASN A 268 -2.42 3.94 18.34
CA ASN A 268 -3.68 3.94 19.08
C ASN A 268 -4.06 5.35 19.53
N LEU A 269 -4.25 6.26 18.57
CA LEU A 269 -4.71 7.62 18.83
C LEU A 269 -6.23 7.66 18.97
N THR A 270 -6.72 8.52 19.86
CA THR A 270 -8.15 8.73 20.05
C THR A 270 -8.77 9.46 18.86
N PHE A 271 -9.98 9.10 18.48
CA PHE A 271 -10.77 9.77 17.45
C PHE A 271 -12.26 9.59 17.71
N THR A 272 -13.09 10.41 17.06
CA THR A 272 -14.54 10.39 17.14
C THR A 272 -15.14 9.79 15.88
N THR A 273 -16.24 9.07 15.99
CA THR A 273 -16.99 8.53 14.85
C THR A 273 -18.45 8.31 15.20
N ARG A 274 -19.34 8.51 14.25
CA ARG A 274 -20.76 8.17 14.31
C ARG A 274 -21.02 6.67 14.12
N HIS A 275 -20.01 5.92 13.67
CA HIS A 275 -20.16 4.50 13.40
C HIS A 275 -20.05 3.71 14.71
N ASP A 276 -21.20 3.22 15.21
CA ASP A 276 -21.25 2.30 16.35
C ASP A 276 -21.07 0.86 15.85
N ARG A 277 -20.17 0.12 16.48
CA ARG A 277 -19.93 -1.30 16.22
C ARG A 277 -19.53 -1.70 14.79
N VAL A 278 -19.00 -0.79 14.02
CA VAL A 278 -18.41 -1.13 12.71
C VAL A 278 -17.05 -1.82 12.91
N ALA A 279 -16.88 -3.00 12.34
CA ALA A 279 -15.61 -3.72 12.42
C ALA A 279 -14.53 -3.02 11.58
N GLY A 280 -13.27 -3.12 12.02
CA GLY A 280 -12.12 -2.50 11.35
C GLY A 280 -11.74 -1.11 11.86
N ILE A 281 -12.55 -0.48 12.71
CA ILE A 281 -12.28 0.88 13.24
C ILE A 281 -11.18 0.91 14.31
N GLY A 282 -10.93 -0.19 15.02
CA GLY A 282 -9.96 -0.22 16.13
C GLY A 282 -10.48 0.40 17.43
N ASN A 283 -9.59 0.71 18.36
CA ASN A 283 -9.97 1.27 19.67
C ASN A 283 -10.12 2.80 19.57
N ILE A 284 -11.38 3.27 19.64
CA ILE A 284 -11.75 4.69 19.59
C ILE A 284 -11.20 5.48 20.79
N GLN A 285 -11.07 4.83 21.96
CA GLN A 285 -10.60 5.53 23.18
C GLN A 285 -9.12 5.92 23.10
N GLY A 286 -8.35 5.23 22.26
CA GLY A 286 -6.93 5.48 22.11
C GLY A 286 -6.10 5.11 23.35
N SER A 287 -4.86 5.59 23.36
CA SER A 287 -3.93 5.41 24.49
C SER A 287 -3.35 6.75 24.93
N GLN A 288 -3.07 6.89 26.25
CA GLN A 288 -2.42 8.08 26.78
C GLN A 288 -1.05 8.32 26.16
N LYS A 289 -0.33 7.26 25.82
CA LYS A 289 0.97 7.32 25.13
C LYS A 289 0.86 7.99 23.76
N ALA A 290 -0.11 7.58 22.95
CA ALA A 290 -0.36 8.18 21.64
C ALA A 290 -0.84 9.63 21.75
N LEU A 291 -1.67 9.92 22.74
CA LEU A 291 -2.14 11.28 22.99
C LEU A 291 -1.00 12.23 23.38
N ASN A 292 -0.07 11.80 24.25
CA ASN A 292 1.12 12.58 24.60
C ASN A 292 2.01 12.86 23.38
N MET A 293 2.16 11.87 22.49
CA MET A 293 2.87 12.07 21.22
C MET A 293 2.16 13.10 20.35
N LEU A 294 0.83 13.07 20.26
CA LEU A 294 0.08 14.05 19.49
C LEU A 294 0.29 15.47 20.00
N PHE A 295 0.28 15.68 21.32
CA PHE A 295 0.53 16.98 21.92
C PHE A 295 1.92 17.52 21.57
N ALA A 296 2.95 16.67 21.63
CA ALA A 296 4.31 17.05 21.25
C ALA A 296 4.39 17.38 19.75
N VAL A 297 3.82 16.55 18.88
CA VAL A 297 3.78 16.80 17.42
C VAL A 297 3.07 18.11 17.11
N ARG A 298 1.92 18.37 17.73
CA ARG A 298 1.18 19.64 17.56
C ARG A 298 1.98 20.85 18.04
N THR A 299 2.72 20.70 19.15
CA THR A 299 3.62 21.76 19.64
C THR A 299 4.64 22.14 18.57
N LEU A 300 5.24 21.15 17.90
CA LEU A 300 6.21 21.40 16.82
C LEU A 300 5.54 21.98 15.57
N GLN A 301 4.38 21.45 15.19
CA GLN A 301 3.62 21.93 14.01
C GLN A 301 3.17 23.39 14.18
N GLU A 302 2.75 23.80 15.39
CA GLU A 302 2.45 25.21 15.66
C GLU A 302 3.72 26.08 15.63
N LYS A 303 4.83 25.60 16.22
CA LYS A 303 6.12 26.33 16.23
C LYS A 303 6.61 26.64 14.81
N PHE A 304 6.47 25.69 13.88
CA PHE A 304 7.01 25.82 12.52
C PHE A 304 5.96 26.13 11.46
N SER A 305 4.70 26.22 11.86
CA SER A 305 3.56 26.43 10.94
C SER A 305 3.53 25.46 9.75
N ALA A 306 3.96 24.22 9.97
CA ALA A 306 4.07 23.17 8.93
C ALA A 306 3.46 21.86 9.42
N ASP A 307 3.00 21.03 8.50
CA ASP A 307 2.45 19.70 8.80
C ASP A 307 3.54 18.70 9.21
N LEU A 308 4.62 18.64 8.44
CA LEU A 308 5.77 17.79 8.76
C LEU A 308 6.76 18.54 9.65
N CYS A 309 6.95 18.06 10.88
CA CYS A 309 7.90 18.59 11.84
C CYS A 309 8.53 17.47 12.67
N VAL A 310 8.26 16.23 12.31
CA VAL A 310 8.74 15.02 12.98
C VAL A 310 9.07 13.96 11.95
N THR A 311 9.95 13.05 12.29
CA THR A 311 10.26 11.89 11.46
C THR A 311 9.81 10.63 12.18
N PHE A 312 8.86 9.93 11.59
CA PHE A 312 8.40 8.63 12.05
C PHE A 312 9.13 7.53 11.28
N LEU A 313 9.63 6.52 11.99
CA LEU A 313 10.31 5.38 11.39
C LEU A 313 9.59 4.10 11.82
N SER A 314 9.25 3.27 10.86
CA SER A 314 8.70 1.94 11.11
C SER A 314 8.81 1.09 9.85
N GLY A 315 9.03 -0.22 9.99
CA GLY A 315 8.89 -1.15 8.85
C GLY A 315 7.42 -1.53 8.60
N THR A 316 6.54 -1.22 9.56
CA THR A 316 5.14 -1.64 9.55
C THR A 316 4.22 -0.55 10.10
N PRO A 317 4.20 0.65 9.48
CA PRO A 317 3.37 1.75 9.94
C PRO A 317 1.88 1.41 9.88
N ILE A 318 1.47 0.62 8.89
CA ILE A 318 0.13 0.05 8.76
C ILE A 318 0.25 -1.44 9.08
N SER A 319 -0.47 -1.92 10.07
CA SER A 319 -0.29 -3.26 10.59
C SER A 319 -1.54 -4.12 10.64
N ASN A 320 -2.72 -3.54 10.52
CA ASN A 320 -3.97 -4.28 10.68
C ASN A 320 -5.06 -3.87 9.70
N SER A 321 -5.31 -2.57 9.51
CA SER A 321 -6.34 -2.04 8.63
C SER A 321 -5.87 -0.72 8.00
N LEU A 322 -6.38 -0.40 6.82
CA LEU A 322 -6.12 0.89 6.17
C LEU A 322 -6.70 2.07 6.96
N THR A 323 -7.63 1.84 7.87
CA THR A 323 -8.09 2.88 8.82
C THR A 323 -6.96 3.43 9.69
N GLU A 324 -5.88 2.67 9.90
CA GLU A 324 -4.69 3.15 10.60
C GLU A 324 -3.98 4.29 9.85
N MET A 325 -4.18 4.42 8.53
CA MET A 325 -3.66 5.55 7.74
C MET A 325 -4.28 6.88 8.17
N TYR A 326 -5.58 6.90 8.46
CA TYR A 326 -6.22 8.09 9.00
C TYR A 326 -5.49 8.61 10.25
N LEU A 327 -5.09 7.69 11.15
CA LEU A 327 -4.37 8.07 12.38
C LEU A 327 -2.95 8.56 12.10
N LEU A 328 -2.26 8.02 11.10
CA LEU A 328 -0.98 8.53 10.64
C LEU A 328 -1.13 9.95 10.04
N PHE A 329 -2.13 10.17 9.21
CA PHE A 329 -2.40 11.49 8.64
C PHE A 329 -2.81 12.48 9.72
N LYS A 330 -3.57 12.07 10.71
CA LYS A 330 -3.89 12.90 11.88
C LYS A 330 -2.63 13.39 12.61
N TYR A 331 -1.53 12.62 12.62
CA TYR A 331 -0.24 13.09 13.12
C TYR A 331 0.47 14.02 12.12
N LEU A 332 0.59 13.62 10.87
CA LEU A 332 1.58 14.14 9.94
C LEU A 332 1.02 15.12 8.88
N ARG A 333 -0.31 15.15 8.67
CA ARG A 333 -0.96 15.98 7.64
C ARG A 333 -2.23 16.70 8.11
N PRO A 334 -2.27 17.30 9.30
CA PRO A 334 -3.51 17.88 9.82
C PRO A 334 -4.07 19.02 8.97
N LYS A 335 -3.24 19.92 8.46
CA LYS A 335 -3.69 21.05 7.63
C LYS A 335 -4.19 20.59 6.27
N GLU A 336 -3.52 19.58 5.69
CA GLU A 336 -3.95 19.01 4.42
C GLU A 336 -5.26 18.24 4.57
N MET A 337 -5.46 17.54 5.68
CA MET A 337 -6.75 16.91 5.99
C MET A 337 -7.87 17.96 6.16
N GLU A 338 -7.59 19.07 6.83
CA GLU A 338 -8.51 20.19 7.00
C GLU A 338 -8.83 20.82 5.63
N ARG A 339 -7.81 21.07 4.79
CA ARG A 339 -7.99 21.59 3.43
C ARG A 339 -8.90 20.73 2.57
N GLN A 340 -8.85 19.40 2.74
CA GLN A 340 -9.69 18.44 2.02
C GLN A 340 -10.99 18.09 2.76
N GLN A 341 -11.26 18.69 3.92
CA GLN A 341 -12.44 18.44 4.76
C GLN A 341 -12.59 16.96 5.20
N ILE A 342 -11.44 16.32 5.46
CA ILE A 342 -11.33 14.93 5.92
C ILE A 342 -10.63 14.82 7.29
N GLU A 343 -10.63 15.89 8.07
CA GLU A 343 -9.98 15.95 9.38
C GLU A 343 -10.64 15.05 10.42
N ASN A 344 -11.94 14.78 10.29
CA ASN A 344 -12.65 13.81 11.11
C ASN A 344 -12.69 12.43 10.43
N PHE A 345 -12.81 11.36 11.25
CA PHE A 345 -12.80 10.00 10.74
C PHE A 345 -13.94 9.71 9.76
N ASP A 346 -15.13 10.22 10.04
CA ASP A 346 -16.32 9.96 9.24
C ASP A 346 -16.22 10.62 7.86
N GLY A 347 -15.65 11.83 7.76
CA GLY A 347 -15.34 12.49 6.50
C GLY A 347 -14.32 11.72 5.69
N TRP A 348 -13.21 11.29 6.33
CA TRP A 348 -12.21 10.47 5.69
C TRP A 348 -12.77 9.12 5.19
N ALA A 349 -13.55 8.45 6.04
CA ALA A 349 -14.17 7.17 5.69
C ALA A 349 -15.19 7.31 4.56
N ALA A 350 -15.95 8.40 4.50
CA ALA A 350 -16.88 8.68 3.41
C ALA A 350 -16.17 8.82 2.04
N VAL A 351 -14.94 9.32 2.04
CA VAL A 351 -14.14 9.49 0.82
C VAL A 351 -13.42 8.20 0.41
N PHE A 352 -12.83 7.47 1.35
CA PHE A 352 -11.89 6.39 1.06
C PHE A 352 -12.37 4.99 1.44
N ALA A 353 -13.41 4.85 2.26
CA ALA A 353 -13.89 3.56 2.72
C ALA A 353 -15.36 3.34 2.36
N LYS A 354 -15.68 2.13 1.95
CA LYS A 354 -17.08 1.72 1.70
C LYS A 354 -17.52 0.78 2.81
N LYS A 355 -18.59 1.16 3.48
CA LYS A 355 -19.24 0.34 4.47
C LYS A 355 -20.03 -0.78 3.79
N THR A 356 -19.81 -2.02 4.20
CA THR A 356 -20.54 -3.20 3.73
C THR A 356 -21.14 -3.92 4.92
N THR A 357 -22.26 -4.60 4.69
CA THR A 357 -22.88 -5.46 5.68
C THR A 357 -22.45 -6.89 5.40
N ASP A 358 -21.68 -7.46 6.31
CA ASP A 358 -21.26 -8.86 6.27
C ASP A 358 -22.06 -9.65 7.33
N PHE A 359 -22.32 -10.92 7.04
CA PHE A 359 -22.92 -11.82 7.99
C PHE A 359 -21.84 -12.44 8.88
N GLU A 360 -21.93 -12.21 10.18
CA GLU A 360 -21.03 -12.77 11.20
C GLU A 360 -21.81 -13.49 12.28
N PHE A 361 -21.15 -14.41 12.99
CA PHE A 361 -21.74 -14.99 14.18
C PHE A 361 -21.59 -14.04 15.37
N SER A 362 -22.68 -13.86 16.09
CA SER A 362 -22.68 -13.17 17.38
C SER A 362 -21.94 -13.99 18.44
N VAL A 363 -21.71 -13.38 19.60
CA VAL A 363 -21.20 -14.10 20.80
C VAL A 363 -22.15 -15.23 21.23
N THR A 364 -23.44 -15.17 20.89
CA THR A 364 -24.45 -16.21 21.12
C THR A 364 -24.54 -17.24 19.98
N ASN A 365 -23.60 -17.22 19.04
CA ASN A 365 -23.54 -18.12 17.87
C ASN A 365 -24.74 -18.00 16.91
N GLU A 366 -25.35 -16.82 16.85
CA GLU A 366 -26.38 -16.49 15.88
C GLU A 366 -25.78 -15.73 14.71
N ILE A 367 -26.34 -15.95 13.52
CA ILE A 367 -25.93 -15.16 12.35
C ILE A 367 -26.53 -13.76 12.49
N ILE A 368 -25.67 -12.78 12.60
CA ILE A 368 -26.03 -11.36 12.65
C ILE A 368 -25.44 -10.63 11.45
N ALA A 369 -26.18 -9.68 10.93
CA ALA A 369 -25.66 -8.73 9.98
C ALA A 369 -24.81 -7.70 10.72
N LYS A 370 -23.54 -7.56 10.33
CA LYS A 370 -22.62 -6.61 10.94
C LYS A 370 -22.01 -5.70 9.89
N GLU A 371 -22.08 -4.42 10.15
CA GLU A 371 -21.45 -3.44 9.29
C GLU A 371 -19.94 -3.44 9.49
N ARG A 372 -19.21 -3.30 8.35
CA ARG A 372 -17.75 -3.30 8.35
C ARG A 372 -17.24 -2.35 7.28
N PHE A 373 -16.14 -1.63 7.56
CA PHE A 373 -15.32 -1.00 6.53
C PHE A 373 -14.42 -2.06 5.89
N ARG A 374 -14.88 -2.65 4.81
CA ARG A 374 -14.19 -3.73 4.13
C ARG A 374 -13.53 -3.29 2.85
N HIS A 375 -14.22 -2.47 2.06
CA HIS A 375 -13.72 -2.00 0.79
C HIS A 375 -13.19 -0.59 0.90
N PHE A 376 -11.93 -0.41 0.47
CA PHE A 376 -11.33 0.91 0.31
C PHE A 376 -11.36 1.30 -1.15
N ILE A 377 -11.90 2.47 -1.42
CA ILE A 377 -12.07 3.06 -2.76
C ILE A 377 -11.10 4.22 -2.95
N LYS A 378 -10.92 4.69 -4.19
CA LYS A 378 -9.97 5.75 -4.51
C LYS A 378 -8.56 5.43 -4.01
N VAL A 379 -8.15 4.18 -4.19
CA VAL A 379 -6.85 3.67 -3.71
C VAL A 379 -5.66 4.46 -4.27
N PRO A 380 -5.63 4.86 -5.56
CA PRO A 380 -4.55 5.67 -6.08
C PRO A 380 -4.42 7.02 -5.36
N GLU A 381 -5.53 7.70 -5.10
CA GLU A 381 -5.56 8.98 -4.39
C GLU A 381 -5.09 8.82 -2.93
N LEU A 382 -5.54 7.77 -2.26
CA LEU A 382 -5.09 7.44 -0.90
C LEU A 382 -3.59 7.09 -0.88
N ALA A 383 -3.11 6.34 -1.85
CA ALA A 383 -1.70 5.99 -1.99
C ALA A 383 -0.83 7.23 -2.28
N MET A 384 -1.28 8.15 -3.12
CA MET A 384 -0.61 9.42 -3.36
C MET A 384 -0.51 10.24 -2.08
N PHE A 385 -1.62 10.38 -1.36
CA PHE A 385 -1.67 11.09 -0.08
C PHE A 385 -0.69 10.50 0.94
N TYR A 386 -0.51 9.19 0.94
CA TYR A 386 0.47 8.48 1.77
C TYR A 386 1.91 8.71 1.28
N ASN A 387 2.17 8.60 -0.01
CA ASN A 387 3.51 8.68 -0.58
C ASN A 387 4.11 10.09 -0.52
N GLU A 388 3.29 11.14 -0.47
CA GLU A 388 3.79 12.51 -0.29
C GLU A 388 4.59 12.68 1.00
N ILE A 389 4.25 11.95 2.05
CA ILE A 389 4.95 12.02 3.35
C ILE A 389 5.86 10.81 3.60
N THR A 390 5.79 9.76 2.77
CA THR A 390 6.40 8.46 3.06
C THR A 390 7.53 8.15 2.10
N ASP A 391 8.66 7.72 2.63
CA ASP A 391 9.72 7.05 1.90
C ASP A 391 9.59 5.54 2.10
N TYR A 392 9.00 4.84 1.10
CA TYR A 392 8.80 3.41 1.15
C TYR A 392 9.88 2.68 0.37
N LYS A 393 10.65 1.82 1.04
CA LYS A 393 11.69 0.99 0.42
C LYS A 393 11.66 -0.43 0.95
N THR A 394 11.82 -1.39 0.04
CA THR A 394 12.04 -2.80 0.36
C THR A 394 13.46 -3.21 -0.02
N ALA A 395 13.92 -4.35 0.47
CA ALA A 395 15.23 -4.89 0.10
C ALA A 395 15.37 -5.10 -1.41
N LYS A 396 14.28 -5.43 -2.11
CA LYS A 396 14.26 -5.57 -3.58
C LYS A 396 14.53 -4.24 -4.29
N HIS A 397 13.98 -3.13 -3.79
CA HIS A 397 14.16 -1.81 -4.39
C HIS A 397 15.61 -1.32 -4.37
N ILE A 398 16.43 -1.82 -3.45
CA ILE A 398 17.83 -1.39 -3.28
C ILE A 398 18.84 -2.48 -3.65
N GLY A 399 18.38 -3.63 -4.15
CA GLY A 399 19.25 -4.76 -4.50
C GLY A 399 20.07 -5.28 -3.32
N LEU A 400 19.54 -5.20 -2.08
CA LEU A 400 20.26 -5.64 -0.90
C LEU A 400 20.42 -7.16 -0.89
N ASP A 401 21.68 -7.61 -0.75
CA ASP A 401 21.98 -9.03 -0.58
C ASP A 401 21.57 -9.48 0.84
N LYS A 402 20.38 -10.07 0.92
CA LYS A 402 19.87 -10.72 2.13
C LYS A 402 19.33 -12.11 1.77
N PRO A 403 19.35 -13.06 2.70
CA PRO A 403 18.79 -14.37 2.45
C PRO A 403 17.32 -14.31 2.03
N HIS A 404 16.98 -15.13 1.06
CA HIS A 404 15.59 -15.36 0.68
C HIS A 404 14.93 -16.28 1.71
N LEU A 405 13.71 -15.94 2.14
CA LEU A 405 12.92 -16.84 3.00
C LEU A 405 12.19 -17.87 2.13
N ASP A 406 12.52 -19.12 2.33
CA ASP A 406 11.81 -20.26 1.74
C ASP A 406 10.69 -20.70 2.68
N GLU A 407 9.48 -20.15 2.42
CA GLU A 407 8.35 -20.32 3.32
C GLU A 407 7.60 -21.63 3.05
N THR A 408 7.48 -22.45 4.08
CA THR A 408 6.77 -23.72 4.06
C THR A 408 5.67 -23.74 5.12
N LEU A 409 4.42 -23.89 4.68
CA LEU A 409 3.29 -24.15 5.57
C LEU A 409 3.26 -25.65 5.90
N VAL A 410 3.52 -25.99 7.16
CA VAL A 410 3.46 -27.36 7.66
C VAL A 410 2.04 -27.62 8.17
N ASN A 411 1.23 -28.24 7.33
CA ASN A 411 -0.11 -28.67 7.69
C ASN A 411 -0.07 -29.95 8.54
N ILE A 412 -0.67 -29.89 9.72
CA ILE A 412 -0.72 -30.97 10.71
C ILE A 412 -2.18 -31.38 10.87
N LYS A 413 -2.46 -32.67 10.69
CA LYS A 413 -3.81 -33.20 10.94
C LYS A 413 -4.12 -33.12 12.44
N PRO A 414 -5.35 -32.73 12.83
CA PRO A 414 -5.71 -32.74 14.24
C PRO A 414 -5.63 -34.15 14.82
N THR A 415 -5.11 -34.28 16.03
CA THR A 415 -5.14 -35.54 16.78
C THR A 415 -6.61 -35.88 17.11
N LYS A 416 -6.87 -37.15 17.47
CA LYS A 416 -8.21 -37.58 17.86
C LYS A 416 -8.78 -36.71 19.01
N GLU A 417 -7.94 -36.45 20.00
CA GLU A 417 -8.31 -35.59 21.15
C GLU A 417 -8.60 -34.14 20.73
N GLN A 418 -7.79 -33.59 19.83
CA GLN A 418 -8.05 -32.26 19.26
C GLN A 418 -9.37 -32.23 18.50
N GLY A 419 -9.65 -33.24 17.67
CA GLY A 419 -10.92 -33.35 16.93
C GLY A 419 -12.15 -33.46 17.84
N GLU A 420 -12.05 -34.19 18.95
CA GLU A 420 -13.10 -34.27 19.95
C GLU A 420 -13.27 -32.93 20.71
N PHE A 421 -12.16 -32.28 21.05
CA PHE A 421 -12.21 -30.99 21.73
C PHE A 421 -12.75 -29.88 20.84
N ILE A 422 -12.48 -29.89 19.52
CA ILE A 422 -13.10 -28.96 18.56
C ILE A 422 -14.62 -29.08 18.65
N LYS A 423 -15.19 -30.28 18.69
CA LYS A 423 -16.63 -30.48 18.82
C LYS A 423 -17.16 -29.92 20.14
N LYS A 424 -16.50 -30.18 21.27
CA LYS A 424 -16.85 -29.61 22.58
C LYS A 424 -16.77 -28.08 22.57
N LEU A 425 -15.75 -27.52 21.95
CA LEU A 425 -15.59 -26.08 21.82
C LEU A 425 -16.69 -25.42 20.97
N MET A 426 -17.11 -26.09 19.90
CA MET A 426 -18.27 -25.67 19.09
C MET A 426 -19.56 -25.68 19.91
N GLN A 427 -19.75 -26.71 20.68
CA GLN A 427 -20.95 -26.83 21.58
C GLN A 427 -20.89 -25.75 22.67
N PHE A 428 -19.71 -25.52 23.29
CA PHE A 428 -19.53 -24.42 24.25
C PHE A 428 -19.85 -23.04 23.62
N ALA A 429 -19.39 -22.79 22.42
CA ALA A 429 -19.70 -21.54 21.72
C ALA A 429 -21.19 -21.35 21.49
N LYS A 430 -21.96 -22.43 21.28
CA LYS A 430 -23.44 -22.41 21.16
C LYS A 430 -24.14 -22.22 22.47
N THR A 431 -23.79 -23.01 23.47
CA THR A 431 -24.58 -23.15 24.73
C THR A 431 -24.06 -22.24 25.86
N GLY A 432 -22.78 -21.89 25.87
CA GLY A 432 -22.13 -21.22 26.99
C GLY A 432 -21.80 -22.15 28.16
N ASP A 433 -21.99 -23.46 27.98
CA ASP A 433 -21.71 -24.45 29.05
C ASP A 433 -20.20 -24.61 29.26
N GLY A 434 -19.68 -23.99 30.33
CA GLY A 434 -18.24 -24.04 30.68
C GLY A 434 -17.75 -25.44 30.99
N SER A 435 -18.59 -26.40 31.38
CA SER A 435 -18.19 -27.77 31.69
C SER A 435 -17.56 -28.49 30.48
N LEU A 436 -18.01 -28.16 29.26
CA LEU A 436 -17.49 -28.71 28.00
C LEU A 436 -16.02 -28.43 27.77
N ILE A 437 -15.52 -27.34 28.33
CA ILE A 437 -14.12 -26.91 28.23
C ILE A 437 -13.36 -26.97 29.57
N GLY A 438 -13.91 -27.69 30.56
CA GLY A 438 -13.30 -27.85 31.88
C GLY A 438 -13.32 -26.60 32.76
N ARG A 439 -14.32 -25.70 32.56
CA ARG A 439 -14.53 -24.51 33.40
C ARG A 439 -15.79 -24.57 34.23
N ALA A 440 -15.79 -23.78 35.29
CA ALA A 440 -17.01 -23.47 36.04
C ALA A 440 -18.04 -22.74 35.12
N PRO A 441 -19.33 -22.74 35.46
CA PRO A 441 -20.34 -21.97 34.75
C PRO A 441 -19.92 -20.51 34.55
N LEU A 442 -20.17 -19.98 33.35
CA LEU A 442 -19.79 -18.61 33.03
C LEU A 442 -20.62 -17.59 33.82
N THR A 443 -19.99 -16.55 34.30
CA THR A 443 -20.68 -15.38 34.82
C THR A 443 -21.34 -14.61 33.67
N SER A 444 -22.34 -13.76 33.97
CA SER A 444 -23.00 -12.92 32.97
C SER A 444 -22.06 -12.01 32.19
N GLU A 445 -20.91 -11.58 32.77
CA GLU A 445 -19.87 -10.81 32.10
C GLU A 445 -18.98 -11.69 31.21
N GLU A 446 -18.61 -12.88 31.70
CA GLU A 446 -17.84 -13.84 30.91
C GLU A 446 -18.63 -14.36 29.71
N ASP A 447 -19.94 -14.52 29.84
CA ASP A 447 -20.81 -14.95 28.75
C ASP A 447 -20.85 -13.91 27.60
N LYS A 448 -20.80 -12.62 27.92
CA LYS A 448 -20.61 -11.57 26.90
C LYS A 448 -19.27 -11.70 26.16
N GLY A 449 -18.26 -12.29 26.80
CA GLY A 449 -16.94 -12.59 26.26
C GLY A 449 -16.75 -14.02 25.75
N ARG A 450 -17.81 -14.83 25.65
CA ARG A 450 -17.78 -16.26 25.33
C ARG A 450 -16.88 -16.60 24.15
N MET A 451 -17.01 -15.86 23.04
CA MET A 451 -16.19 -16.11 21.83
C MET A 451 -14.71 -15.78 22.03
N LEU A 452 -14.38 -14.86 22.91
CA LEU A 452 -12.99 -14.59 23.26
C LEU A 452 -12.39 -15.76 24.07
N ILE A 453 -13.19 -16.32 24.99
CA ILE A 453 -12.84 -17.52 25.74
C ILE A 453 -12.65 -18.70 24.77
N ALA A 454 -13.61 -18.94 23.88
CA ALA A 454 -13.51 -19.99 22.86
C ALA A 454 -12.28 -19.83 21.98
N THR A 455 -11.98 -18.61 21.54
CA THR A 455 -10.76 -18.31 20.76
C THR A 455 -9.47 -18.63 21.53
N ASN A 456 -9.45 -18.33 22.82
CA ASN A 456 -8.28 -18.64 23.66
C ASN A 456 -8.06 -20.15 23.79
N TYR A 457 -9.14 -20.92 24.03
CA TYR A 457 -9.07 -22.38 24.08
C TYR A 457 -8.73 -22.99 22.71
N ALA A 458 -9.25 -22.43 21.61
CA ALA A 458 -8.87 -22.84 20.26
C ALA A 458 -7.38 -22.66 19.98
N LYS A 459 -6.77 -21.57 20.45
CA LYS A 459 -5.31 -21.35 20.36
C LYS A 459 -4.53 -22.36 21.17
N LYS A 460 -4.93 -22.57 22.43
CA LYS A 460 -4.27 -23.53 23.32
C LYS A 460 -4.30 -24.94 22.74
N MET A 461 -5.47 -25.40 22.32
CA MET A 461 -5.69 -26.72 21.71
C MET A 461 -4.86 -26.88 20.42
N ALA A 462 -4.84 -25.87 19.56
CA ALA A 462 -4.04 -25.94 18.33
C ALA A 462 -2.53 -25.97 18.57
N ALA A 463 -2.05 -25.39 19.67
CA ALA A 463 -0.64 -25.45 20.05
C ALA A 463 -0.30 -26.79 20.72
N ASP A 464 -1.00 -27.11 21.79
CA ASP A 464 -0.86 -28.39 22.52
C ASP A 464 -2.06 -28.58 23.47
N MET A 465 -2.63 -29.79 23.53
CA MET A 465 -3.76 -30.10 24.40
C MET A 465 -3.44 -29.97 25.89
N ARG A 466 -2.18 -30.18 26.28
CA ARG A 466 -1.68 -29.98 27.66
C ARG A 466 -1.78 -28.53 28.14
N LEU A 467 -1.89 -27.53 27.23
CA LEU A 467 -2.20 -26.14 27.58
C LEU A 467 -3.66 -25.94 27.99
N VAL A 468 -4.55 -26.83 27.55
CA VAL A 468 -5.96 -26.83 27.97
C VAL A 468 -6.05 -27.43 29.38
N ASP A 469 -5.55 -28.66 29.55
CA ASP A 469 -5.47 -29.38 30.81
C ASP A 469 -4.31 -30.38 30.77
N SER A 470 -3.25 -30.15 31.55
CA SER A 470 -2.06 -30.98 31.59
C SER A 470 -2.26 -32.30 32.39
N HIS A 471 -3.35 -32.40 33.14
CA HIS A 471 -3.68 -33.64 33.86
C HIS A 471 -4.56 -34.57 33.04
N ALA A 472 -5.39 -34.00 32.16
CA ALA A 472 -6.32 -34.75 31.31
C ALA A 472 -5.70 -35.22 30.00
N TYR A 473 -4.70 -34.49 29.47
CA TYR A 473 -4.09 -34.77 28.17
C TYR A 473 -2.58 -35.02 28.27
N GLY A 474 -2.13 -36.01 27.55
CA GLY A 474 -0.72 -36.38 27.45
C GLY A 474 0.00 -35.78 26.23
N ASP A 475 1.27 -36.18 26.08
CA ASP A 475 2.00 -35.84 24.85
C ASP A 475 1.53 -36.73 23.68
N HIS A 476 1.60 -36.19 22.46
CA HIS A 476 1.20 -36.93 21.26
C HIS A 476 2.31 -36.79 20.18
N PRO A 477 2.74 -37.89 19.52
CA PRO A 477 3.84 -37.87 18.55
C PRO A 477 3.57 -37.04 17.29
N GLU A 478 2.31 -36.80 16.97
CA GLU A 478 1.87 -36.03 15.82
C GLU A 478 1.30 -34.62 16.21
N ASN A 479 1.44 -34.20 17.45
CA ASN A 479 1.09 -32.86 17.84
C ASN A 479 2.08 -31.82 17.26
N LYS A 480 1.71 -30.58 17.28
CA LYS A 480 2.49 -29.48 16.69
C LYS A 480 3.91 -29.38 17.27
N ILE A 481 4.07 -29.59 18.57
CA ILE A 481 5.35 -29.55 19.28
C ILE A 481 6.26 -30.67 18.81
N SER A 482 5.73 -31.89 18.69
CA SER A 482 6.49 -33.06 18.24
C SER A 482 6.96 -32.94 16.79
N VAL A 483 6.06 -32.42 15.90
CA VAL A 483 6.40 -32.17 14.49
C VAL A 483 7.46 -31.07 14.38
N CYS A 484 7.34 -30.01 15.15
CA CYS A 484 8.33 -28.93 15.20
C CYS A 484 9.69 -29.44 15.69
N SER A 485 9.71 -30.18 16.80
CA SER A 485 10.95 -30.73 17.37
C SER A 485 11.65 -31.67 16.39
N ARG A 486 10.93 -32.54 15.68
CA ARG A 486 11.47 -33.42 14.63
C ARG A 486 12.13 -32.59 13.53
N LYS A 487 11.47 -31.56 13.06
CA LYS A 487 12.02 -30.68 12.00
C LYS A 487 13.26 -29.92 12.45
N VAL A 488 13.24 -29.39 13.66
CA VAL A 488 14.42 -28.75 14.27
C VAL A 488 15.58 -29.72 14.39
N ALA A 489 15.35 -30.99 14.82
CA ALA A 489 16.38 -32.00 14.95
C ALA A 489 16.94 -32.44 13.60
N GLU A 490 16.12 -32.57 12.56
CA GLU A 490 16.58 -32.84 11.20
C GLU A 490 17.59 -31.78 10.73
N LEU A 491 17.22 -30.51 10.85
CA LEU A 491 18.08 -29.40 10.45
C LEU A 491 19.29 -29.21 11.34
N TYR A 492 19.17 -29.53 12.64
CA TYR A 492 20.30 -29.53 13.55
C TYR A 492 21.37 -30.54 13.09
N LYS A 493 20.96 -31.75 12.74
CA LYS A 493 21.87 -32.81 12.24
C LYS A 493 22.44 -32.42 10.87
N ALA A 494 21.61 -31.92 9.95
CA ALA A 494 22.06 -31.53 8.61
C ALA A 494 23.06 -30.36 8.61
N SER A 495 23.09 -29.55 9.67
CA SER A 495 23.96 -28.37 9.78
C SER A 495 25.07 -28.52 10.85
N ILE A 496 25.46 -29.73 11.20
CA ILE A 496 26.49 -29.95 12.21
C ILE A 496 27.83 -29.31 11.83
N GLU A 497 28.26 -29.48 10.59
CA GLU A 497 29.55 -28.97 10.11
C GLU A 497 29.62 -27.45 10.12
N CYS A 498 28.56 -26.79 9.64
CA CYS A 498 28.50 -25.33 9.58
C CYS A 498 27.92 -24.68 10.86
N LYS A 499 27.54 -25.48 11.87
CA LYS A 499 26.91 -25.01 13.13
C LYS A 499 25.78 -24.03 12.88
N GLY A 500 24.85 -24.40 11.97
CA GLY A 500 23.67 -23.62 11.66
C GLY A 500 22.77 -23.41 12.89
N THR A 501 22.20 -22.22 13.05
CA THR A 501 21.34 -21.89 14.19
C THR A 501 19.88 -21.77 13.77
N GLN A 502 18.96 -22.02 14.69
CA GLN A 502 17.51 -22.01 14.45
C GLN A 502 16.81 -21.18 15.51
N ILE A 503 15.72 -20.49 15.13
CA ILE A 503 14.92 -19.71 16.06
C ILE A 503 13.49 -20.25 16.05
N ILE A 504 12.96 -20.58 17.23
CA ILE A 504 11.58 -21.06 17.41
C ILE A 504 10.77 -19.94 18.07
N PHE A 505 9.68 -19.52 17.43
CA PHE A 505 8.78 -18.48 17.93
C PHE A 505 7.49 -19.11 18.48
N SER A 506 7.15 -18.76 19.74
CA SER A 506 5.85 -19.04 20.34
C SER A 506 5.48 -17.94 21.34
N ASP A 507 4.30 -17.32 21.13
CA ASP A 507 3.70 -16.35 22.05
C ASP A 507 2.73 -17.04 23.04
N ILE A 508 2.45 -18.33 22.80
CA ILE A 508 1.57 -19.17 23.63
C ILE A 508 2.43 -20.14 24.44
N GLY A 509 1.98 -20.40 25.66
CA GLY A 509 2.68 -21.34 26.55
C GLY A 509 4.09 -20.91 26.88
N THR A 510 4.31 -19.62 27.13
CA THR A 510 5.58 -19.07 27.61
C THR A 510 5.90 -19.59 29.02
N PRO A 511 7.18 -19.65 29.44
CA PRO A 511 7.57 -20.19 30.73
C PRO A 511 6.79 -19.58 31.90
N LYS A 512 6.20 -20.43 32.74
CA LYS A 512 5.51 -20.07 33.98
C LYS A 512 5.88 -21.08 35.05
N ALA A 513 6.12 -20.62 36.26
CA ALA A 513 6.37 -21.52 37.39
C ALA A 513 5.14 -22.43 37.64
N ASN A 514 5.39 -23.70 37.87
CA ASN A 514 4.42 -24.74 38.25
C ASN A 514 3.27 -24.94 37.25
N ALA A 515 3.46 -24.65 35.96
CA ALA A 515 2.49 -24.91 34.91
C ALA A 515 3.15 -25.44 33.64
N PHE A 516 2.44 -26.34 32.94
CA PHE A 516 2.90 -26.83 31.65
C PHE A 516 3.12 -25.63 30.70
N ASN A 517 4.26 -25.66 30.02
CA ASN A 517 4.58 -24.66 28.99
C ASN A 517 5.27 -25.30 27.77
N ILE A 518 5.11 -24.66 26.63
CA ILE A 518 5.62 -25.15 25.33
C ILE A 518 7.16 -25.14 25.29
N TYR A 519 7.80 -24.18 25.96
CA TYR A 519 9.25 -24.00 25.91
C TYR A 519 9.97 -25.17 26.54
N ASP A 520 9.54 -25.60 27.75
CA ASP A 520 10.11 -26.76 28.43
C ASP A 520 9.80 -28.02 27.64
N ALA A 521 8.58 -28.18 27.11
CA ALA A 521 8.23 -29.36 26.31
C ALA A 521 9.08 -29.48 25.03
N LEU A 522 9.34 -28.36 24.33
CA LEU A 522 10.26 -28.34 23.16
C LEU A 522 11.69 -28.71 23.58
N LYS A 523 12.20 -28.13 24.68
CA LYS A 523 13.55 -28.37 25.16
C LYS A 523 13.72 -29.85 25.60
N GLU A 524 12.75 -30.39 26.34
CA GLU A 524 12.75 -31.78 26.76
C GLU A 524 12.78 -32.73 25.55
N LYS A 525 11.89 -32.52 24.55
CA LYS A 525 11.89 -33.34 23.34
C LYS A 525 13.22 -33.26 22.57
N LEU A 526 13.75 -32.05 22.41
CA LEU A 526 15.02 -31.87 21.68
C LEU A 526 16.20 -32.51 22.41
N THR A 527 16.18 -32.51 23.75
CA THR A 527 17.27 -33.10 24.54
C THR A 527 17.11 -34.61 24.74
N VAL A 528 15.89 -35.08 25.06
CA VAL A 528 15.65 -36.50 25.40
C VAL A 528 15.43 -37.32 24.13
N ASP A 529 14.52 -36.93 23.25
CA ASP A 529 14.15 -37.72 22.07
C ASP A 529 15.18 -37.61 20.95
N PHE A 530 15.85 -36.44 20.80
CA PHE A 530 16.76 -36.17 19.69
C PHE A 530 18.23 -36.02 20.08
N ASN A 531 18.57 -36.13 21.38
CA ASN A 531 19.93 -36.04 21.91
C ASN A 531 20.66 -34.72 21.55
N ILE A 532 19.96 -33.59 21.46
CA ILE A 532 20.59 -32.28 21.30
C ILE A 532 21.09 -31.79 22.66
N PRO A 533 22.38 -31.40 22.80
CA PRO A 533 22.91 -30.96 24.08
C PRO A 533 22.10 -29.80 24.70
N ALA A 534 21.71 -29.96 25.97
CA ALA A 534 20.87 -28.95 26.65
C ALA A 534 21.53 -27.57 26.71
N GLY A 535 22.86 -27.49 26.69
CA GLY A 535 23.64 -26.24 26.65
C GLY A 535 23.57 -25.49 25.32
N GLU A 536 23.14 -26.14 24.24
CA GLU A 536 22.96 -25.54 22.92
C GLU A 536 21.53 -25.02 22.68
N ILE A 537 20.63 -25.27 23.64
CA ILE A 537 19.23 -24.82 23.61
C ILE A 537 19.01 -23.80 24.71
N THR A 538 18.47 -22.63 24.40
CA THR A 538 18.18 -21.61 25.41
C THR A 538 16.86 -20.87 25.13
N PHE A 539 16.28 -20.29 26.18
CA PHE A 539 15.11 -19.42 26.10
C PHE A 539 15.55 -17.97 26.15
N ILE A 540 14.97 -17.11 25.33
CA ILE A 540 15.24 -15.67 25.39
C ILE A 540 14.87 -15.08 26.76
N HIS A 541 13.94 -15.72 27.47
CA HIS A 541 13.46 -15.30 28.79
C HIS A 541 14.49 -15.44 29.90
N ASP A 542 15.50 -16.31 29.72
CA ASP A 542 16.57 -16.56 30.69
C ASP A 542 17.66 -15.48 30.67
N TRP A 543 17.60 -14.56 29.68
CA TRP A 543 18.60 -13.54 29.44
C TRP A 543 18.05 -12.14 29.77
N THR A 544 18.67 -11.48 30.72
CA THR A 544 18.40 -10.05 30.99
C THR A 544 18.92 -9.18 29.85
N ASP A 545 18.42 -7.96 29.73
CA ASP A 545 18.85 -7.04 28.65
C ASP A 545 20.36 -6.75 28.69
N LYS A 546 21.00 -6.83 29.86
CA LYS A 546 22.46 -6.71 30.01
C LYS A 546 23.22 -7.92 29.49
N GLN A 547 22.63 -9.11 29.54
CA GLN A 547 23.24 -10.37 29.10
C GLN A 547 22.97 -10.70 27.63
N LYS A 548 22.03 -10.06 26.98
CA LYS A 548 21.70 -10.29 25.56
C LYS A 548 22.89 -10.17 24.61
N PRO A 549 23.85 -9.24 24.77
CA PRO A 549 25.04 -9.20 23.90
C PRO A 549 25.87 -10.50 23.95
N GLU A 550 25.93 -11.15 25.12
CA GLU A 550 26.59 -12.45 25.25
C GLU A 550 25.81 -13.56 24.54
N LEU A 551 24.49 -13.59 24.68
CA LEU A 551 23.64 -14.51 23.90
C LEU A 551 23.89 -14.35 22.40
N PHE A 552 23.94 -13.09 21.90
CA PHE A 552 24.17 -12.83 20.47
C PHE A 552 25.54 -13.37 20.02
N ARG A 553 26.57 -13.19 20.84
CA ARG A 553 27.90 -13.72 20.57
C ARG A 553 27.89 -15.27 20.52
N LYS A 554 27.23 -15.91 21.49
CA LYS A 554 27.13 -17.39 21.56
C LYS A 554 26.33 -17.95 20.36
N MET A 555 25.27 -17.31 19.92
CA MET A 555 24.53 -17.73 18.73
C MET A 555 25.34 -17.52 17.44
N ASN A 556 25.94 -16.34 17.27
CA ASN A 556 26.75 -16.04 16.10
C ASN A 556 28.06 -16.88 16.01
N SER A 557 28.53 -17.45 17.12
CA SER A 557 29.63 -18.40 17.12
C SER A 557 29.15 -19.87 16.94
N GLY A 558 27.86 -20.15 17.02
CA GLY A 558 27.29 -21.50 16.96
C GLY A 558 27.46 -22.31 18.26
N GLN A 559 27.74 -21.66 19.41
CA GLN A 559 27.73 -22.31 20.74
C GLN A 559 26.28 -22.57 21.20
N ILE A 560 25.36 -21.70 20.91
CA ILE A 560 23.92 -21.91 21.08
C ILE A 560 23.34 -22.08 19.69
N ARG A 561 22.70 -23.21 19.43
CA ARG A 561 22.16 -23.52 18.10
C ARG A 561 20.64 -23.41 18.00
N VAL A 562 19.91 -23.47 19.12
CA VAL A 562 18.46 -23.36 19.16
C VAL A 562 18.06 -22.29 20.17
N LEU A 563 17.38 -21.24 19.68
CA LEU A 563 16.79 -20.17 20.50
C LEU A 563 15.28 -20.26 20.47
N ILE A 564 14.64 -20.34 21.63
CA ILE A 564 13.17 -20.32 21.76
C ILE A 564 12.74 -18.99 22.37
N GLY A 565 11.78 -18.30 21.71
CA GLY A 565 11.36 -16.98 22.18
C GLY A 565 10.00 -16.53 21.70
N SER A 566 9.46 -15.48 22.37
CA SER A 566 8.23 -14.82 21.97
C SER A 566 8.51 -13.69 20.97
N THR A 567 7.49 -13.25 20.22
CA THR A 567 7.58 -12.11 19.29
C THR A 567 8.11 -10.87 20.00
N GLU A 568 7.63 -10.57 21.19
CA GLU A 568 8.02 -9.37 21.93
C GLU A 568 9.51 -9.38 22.30
N LYS A 569 10.02 -10.49 22.83
CA LYS A 569 11.41 -10.59 23.31
C LYS A 569 12.41 -10.99 22.24
N ALA A 570 12.02 -11.84 21.31
CA ALA A 570 12.88 -12.37 20.25
C ALA A 570 12.60 -11.71 18.88
N GLY A 571 11.44 -11.11 18.66
CA GLY A 571 11.10 -10.40 17.43
C GLY A 571 11.70 -9.00 17.32
N THR A 572 12.23 -8.40 18.40
CA THR A 572 12.82 -7.06 18.38
C THR A 572 14.22 -7.07 19.00
N GLY A 573 15.14 -6.29 18.41
CA GLY A 573 16.48 -6.08 18.98
C GLY A 573 17.46 -7.27 18.93
N LEU A 574 17.10 -8.44 18.39
CA LEU A 574 18.04 -9.55 18.20
C LEU A 574 19.00 -9.28 17.06
N ASN A 575 20.29 -9.60 17.27
CA ASN A 575 21.36 -9.51 16.28
C ASN A 575 22.11 -10.86 16.20
N VAL A 576 21.41 -11.90 15.76
CA VAL A 576 21.88 -13.32 15.79
C VAL A 576 21.90 -13.95 14.41
N GLN A 577 21.80 -13.17 13.36
CA GLN A 577 21.51 -13.63 11.99
C GLN A 577 22.67 -14.37 11.31
N GLN A 578 23.92 -14.31 11.82
CA GLN A 578 25.09 -14.77 11.04
C GLN A 578 25.02 -16.25 10.66
N ARG A 579 24.34 -17.07 11.47
CA ARG A 579 24.26 -18.52 11.29
C ARG A 579 22.83 -19.07 11.18
N VAL A 580 21.82 -18.20 11.09
CA VAL A 580 20.42 -18.66 11.07
C VAL A 580 20.11 -19.36 9.75
N ILE A 581 19.73 -20.64 9.85
CA ILE A 581 19.33 -21.48 8.70
C ILE A 581 17.82 -21.71 8.65
N ALA A 582 17.13 -21.60 9.80
CA ALA A 582 15.68 -21.79 9.84
C ALA A 582 15.00 -20.95 10.91
N LEU A 583 13.75 -20.59 10.62
CA LEU A 583 12.77 -20.00 11.53
C LEU A 583 11.59 -20.95 11.66
N HIS A 584 11.07 -21.12 12.87
CA HIS A 584 9.94 -21.98 13.18
C HIS A 584 8.86 -21.17 13.89
N HIS A 585 7.69 -21.05 13.30
CA HIS A 585 6.54 -20.34 13.88
C HIS A 585 5.55 -21.37 14.42
N VAL A 586 5.68 -21.73 15.70
CA VAL A 586 4.80 -22.69 16.38
C VAL A 586 3.40 -22.12 16.52
N ASP A 587 3.29 -20.81 16.73
CA ASP A 587 2.02 -20.09 16.67
C ASP A 587 2.04 -19.01 15.60
N ILE A 588 0.88 -18.78 14.99
CA ILE A 588 0.69 -17.76 13.95
C ILE A 588 0.25 -16.45 14.62
N PRO A 589 0.95 -15.35 14.41
CA PRO A 589 0.53 -14.06 14.97
C PRO A 589 -0.74 -13.52 14.29
N TRP A 590 -1.40 -12.52 14.91
CA TRP A 590 -2.59 -11.88 14.34
C TRP A 590 -2.30 -10.76 13.35
N LYS A 591 -1.10 -10.20 13.40
CA LYS A 591 -0.71 -9.04 12.60
C LYS A 591 0.43 -9.40 11.66
N PRO A 592 0.36 -8.96 10.40
CA PRO A 592 1.47 -9.10 9.45
C PRO A 592 2.79 -8.56 9.99
N SER A 593 2.73 -7.43 10.70
CA SER A 593 3.91 -6.80 11.29
C SER A 593 4.66 -7.68 12.27
N GLU A 594 3.96 -8.51 13.04
CA GLU A 594 4.56 -9.44 14.00
C GLU A 594 5.31 -10.57 13.27
N LEU A 595 4.71 -11.10 12.18
CA LEU A 595 5.37 -12.09 11.33
C LEU A 595 6.59 -11.51 10.62
N GLU A 596 6.47 -10.30 10.07
CA GLU A 596 7.59 -9.60 9.41
C GLU A 596 8.75 -9.33 10.39
N GLN A 597 8.45 -8.97 11.63
CA GLN A 597 9.47 -8.81 12.68
C GLN A 597 10.18 -10.13 13.01
N ARG A 598 9.44 -11.25 13.13
CA ARG A 598 10.02 -12.59 13.30
C ARG A 598 10.90 -12.97 12.09
N ASN A 599 10.37 -12.80 10.89
CA ASN A 599 11.05 -13.11 9.63
C ASN A 599 12.33 -12.30 9.42
N GLY A 600 12.31 -11.03 9.82
CA GLY A 600 13.47 -10.14 9.78
C GLY A 600 14.61 -10.54 10.72
N ARG A 601 14.50 -11.63 11.49
CA ARG A 601 15.60 -12.18 12.28
C ARG A 601 16.46 -13.17 11.48
N GLY A 602 15.85 -13.90 10.55
CA GLY A 602 16.55 -14.81 9.64
C GLY A 602 16.92 -14.16 8.30
N ALA A 603 15.96 -13.49 7.68
CA ALA A 603 16.17 -12.77 6.42
C ALA A 603 16.84 -11.40 6.65
N ARG A 604 18.06 -11.38 7.14
CA ARG A 604 18.84 -10.20 7.45
C ARG A 604 20.22 -10.27 6.83
N GLN A 605 20.74 -9.14 6.37
CA GLN A 605 22.09 -9.04 5.84
C GLN A 605 23.14 -9.53 6.84
N GLY A 606 24.21 -10.15 6.31
CA GLY A 606 25.31 -10.69 7.13
C GLY A 606 25.08 -12.11 7.63
N ASN A 607 24.15 -12.84 7.05
CA ASN A 607 24.02 -14.28 7.27
C ASN A 607 25.04 -15.02 6.42
N ILE A 608 26.15 -15.43 7.07
CA ILE A 608 27.27 -16.09 6.41
C ILE A 608 26.88 -17.51 5.99
N ILE A 609 26.22 -18.25 6.89
CA ILE A 609 25.90 -19.66 6.63
C ILE A 609 24.85 -19.81 5.53
N ALA A 610 23.83 -18.96 5.50
CA ALA A 610 22.85 -19.02 4.42
C ALA A 610 23.50 -18.76 3.05
N ARG A 611 24.42 -17.77 2.97
CA ARG A 611 25.12 -17.44 1.74
C ARG A 611 26.07 -18.55 1.27
N ASP A 612 26.87 -19.09 2.20
CA ASP A 612 27.98 -19.99 1.85
C ASP A 612 27.55 -21.46 1.70
N PHE A 613 26.44 -21.90 2.35
CA PHE A 613 26.00 -23.29 2.42
C PHE A 613 24.56 -23.56 1.95
N TYR A 614 23.71 -22.53 1.79
CA TYR A 614 22.27 -22.70 1.53
C TYR A 614 21.75 -21.79 0.40
N ASP A 615 22.53 -21.49 -0.63
CA ASP A 615 22.15 -20.67 -1.79
C ASP A 615 21.49 -19.33 -1.40
N ASN A 616 21.98 -18.72 -0.31
CA ASN A 616 21.43 -17.52 0.30
C ASN A 616 19.94 -17.65 0.67
N LYS A 617 19.52 -18.83 1.15
CA LYS A 617 18.15 -19.13 1.60
C LYS A 617 18.13 -19.44 3.09
N VAL A 618 17.05 -19.04 3.75
CA VAL A 618 16.68 -19.42 5.12
C VAL A 618 15.31 -20.06 5.09
N GLN A 619 15.18 -21.24 5.64
CA GLN A 619 13.91 -21.96 5.70
C GLN A 619 12.98 -21.30 6.72
N ASN A 620 11.71 -21.14 6.38
CA ASN A 620 10.71 -20.47 7.20
C ASN A 620 9.47 -21.36 7.37
N PHE A 621 9.40 -22.10 8.48
CA PHE A 621 8.33 -23.04 8.75
C PHE A 621 7.22 -22.42 9.57
N ILE A 622 6.00 -22.49 9.05
CA ILE A 622 4.78 -22.07 9.75
C ILE A 622 3.95 -23.31 10.03
N TYR A 623 3.74 -23.62 11.31
CA TYR A 623 3.00 -24.81 11.73
C TYR A 623 1.53 -24.49 11.94
N ALA A 624 0.65 -25.17 11.21
CA ALA A 624 -0.79 -24.98 11.28
C ALA A 624 -1.51 -26.33 11.46
N VAL A 625 -2.39 -26.42 12.43
CA VAL A 625 -3.30 -27.58 12.56
C VAL A 625 -4.49 -27.38 11.62
N GLU A 626 -4.76 -28.40 10.80
CA GLU A 626 -5.88 -28.38 9.87
C GLU A 626 -7.22 -28.25 10.64
N GLN A 627 -8.21 -27.63 10.02
CA GLN A 627 -9.53 -27.39 10.61
C GLN A 627 -9.47 -26.67 11.97
N SER A 628 -8.47 -25.84 12.18
CA SER A 628 -8.31 -25.06 13.41
C SER A 628 -8.17 -23.55 13.14
N LEU A 629 -8.10 -22.81 14.24
CA LEU A 629 -7.86 -21.36 14.19
C LEU A 629 -6.56 -20.99 13.46
N ASP A 630 -5.60 -21.87 13.34
CA ASP A 630 -4.31 -21.58 12.71
C ASP A 630 -4.43 -21.31 11.21
N ASN A 631 -5.17 -22.15 10.46
CA ASN A 631 -5.40 -21.95 9.04
C ASN A 631 -6.16 -20.64 8.77
N TYR A 632 -7.14 -20.32 9.59
CA TYR A 632 -7.83 -19.05 9.53
C TYR A 632 -6.87 -17.86 9.71
N LYS A 633 -6.04 -17.92 10.77
CA LYS A 633 -5.06 -16.87 11.06
C LYS A 633 -4.04 -16.70 9.92
N PHE A 634 -3.55 -17.80 9.35
CA PHE A 634 -2.60 -17.75 8.25
C PHE A 634 -3.20 -17.06 7.02
N ASN A 635 -4.40 -17.44 6.64
CA ASN A 635 -5.08 -16.84 5.49
C ASN A 635 -5.39 -15.36 5.69
N LEU A 636 -5.90 -14.99 6.88
CA LEU A 636 -6.12 -13.59 7.25
C LEU A 636 -4.84 -12.78 7.16
N LEU A 637 -3.74 -13.34 7.60
CA LEU A 637 -2.43 -12.69 7.64
C LEU A 637 -1.90 -12.43 6.22
N LYS A 638 -2.02 -13.43 5.34
CA LYS A 638 -1.63 -13.31 3.92
C LYS A 638 -2.47 -12.27 3.17
N ASN A 639 -3.78 -12.26 3.38
CA ASN A 639 -4.67 -11.27 2.79
C ASN A 639 -4.27 -9.85 3.23
N LYS A 640 -4.03 -9.66 4.54
CA LYS A 640 -3.56 -8.38 5.07
C LYS A 640 -2.23 -7.94 4.47
N GLN A 641 -1.27 -8.83 4.33
CA GLN A 641 0.02 -8.53 3.67
C GLN A 641 -0.18 -8.06 2.22
N THR A 642 -1.07 -8.75 1.49
CA THR A 642 -1.34 -8.44 0.08
C THR A 642 -1.91 -7.04 -0.09
N PHE A 643 -2.99 -6.68 0.63
CA PHE A 643 -3.62 -5.37 0.44
C PHE A 643 -2.75 -4.21 0.96
N ILE A 644 -2.02 -4.40 2.07
CA ILE A 644 -1.06 -3.41 2.56
C ILE A 644 0.06 -3.19 1.52
N GLY A 645 0.56 -4.28 0.92
CA GLY A 645 1.57 -4.21 -0.14
C GLY A 645 1.08 -3.49 -1.40
N GLN A 646 -0.14 -3.77 -1.86
CA GLN A 646 -0.76 -3.09 -3.01
C GLN A 646 -0.84 -1.58 -2.80
N MET A 647 -1.24 -1.15 -1.61
CA MET A 647 -1.36 0.26 -1.27
C MET A 647 0.02 0.95 -1.18
N LYS A 648 1.01 0.34 -0.50
CA LYS A 648 2.35 0.91 -0.32
C LYS A 648 3.14 1.03 -1.62
N ASN A 649 2.97 0.07 -2.53
CA ASN A 649 3.63 0.08 -3.84
C ASN A 649 3.00 1.03 -4.86
N CYS A 650 2.01 1.84 -4.46
CA CYS A 650 1.29 2.72 -5.38
C CYS A 650 0.80 1.98 -6.64
N ALA A 651 0.18 0.83 -6.48
CA ALA A 651 -0.42 0.11 -7.61
C ALA A 651 -1.61 0.93 -8.17
N LEU A 652 -1.29 1.94 -8.99
CA LEU A 652 -2.26 2.90 -9.57
C LEU A 652 -3.37 2.21 -10.38
N ASN A 653 -3.17 0.95 -10.73
CA ASN A 653 -4.13 0.12 -11.46
C ASN A 653 -5.26 -0.43 -10.59
N VAL A 654 -5.12 -0.38 -9.26
CA VAL A 654 -6.09 -0.91 -8.31
C VAL A 654 -6.89 0.24 -7.72
N ARG A 655 -8.16 0.33 -8.11
CA ARG A 655 -9.06 1.39 -7.65
C ARG A 655 -9.78 1.07 -6.35
N THR A 656 -9.94 -0.21 -6.06
CA THR A 656 -10.63 -0.70 -4.85
C THR A 656 -9.82 -1.83 -4.24
N ILE A 657 -9.57 -1.76 -2.93
CA ILE A 657 -8.95 -2.82 -2.14
C ILE A 657 -10.02 -3.41 -1.22
N ASP A 658 -10.13 -4.73 -1.20
CA ASP A 658 -10.96 -5.49 -0.25
C ASP A 658 -10.08 -6.05 0.88
N GLU A 659 -10.21 -5.51 2.09
CA GLU A 659 -9.49 -6.02 3.28
C GLU A 659 -9.94 -7.39 3.73
N GLY A 660 -11.17 -7.79 3.37
CA GLY A 660 -11.71 -9.12 3.60
C GLY A 660 -11.60 -10.02 2.38
N GLY A 661 -10.90 -9.56 1.33
CA GLY A 661 -10.77 -10.21 0.04
C GLY A 661 -10.27 -11.63 0.15
N ILE A 662 -10.85 -12.44 -0.71
CA ILE A 662 -10.56 -13.86 -0.85
C ILE A 662 -9.20 -13.98 -1.54
N ASP A 663 -8.25 -14.65 -0.89
CA ASP A 663 -7.06 -15.11 -1.58
C ASP A 663 -7.45 -16.29 -2.48
N GLU A 664 -7.36 -16.13 -3.81
CA GLU A 664 -7.67 -17.15 -4.81
C GLU A 664 -6.90 -18.46 -4.62
N LYS A 665 -5.81 -18.45 -3.85
CA LYS A 665 -4.92 -19.59 -3.62
C LYS A 665 -5.06 -20.27 -2.26
N SER A 666 -5.70 -19.64 -1.29
CA SER A 666 -5.83 -20.18 0.06
C SER A 666 -7.24 -20.70 0.33
N GLY A 667 -7.36 -21.84 0.91
CA GLY A 667 -8.60 -22.56 1.04
C GLY A 667 -9.71 -21.91 1.86
N MET A 668 -9.45 -21.11 2.89
CA MET A 668 -10.48 -20.74 3.89
C MET A 668 -10.52 -19.26 4.21
N ASN A 669 -11.71 -18.64 4.21
CA ASN A 669 -11.96 -17.30 4.74
C ASN A 669 -12.62 -17.37 6.13
N PHE A 670 -12.91 -16.19 6.74
CA PHE A 670 -13.54 -16.11 8.05
C PHE A 670 -14.90 -16.81 8.10
N SER A 671 -15.73 -16.64 7.07
CA SER A 671 -17.05 -17.28 6.98
C SER A 671 -16.92 -18.80 6.92
N GLU A 672 -15.93 -19.33 6.23
CA GLU A 672 -15.65 -20.77 6.18
C GLU A 672 -15.21 -21.32 7.53
N TYR A 673 -14.32 -20.61 8.22
CA TYR A 673 -13.89 -21.00 9.56
C TYR A 673 -15.06 -21.00 10.56
N ILE A 674 -15.87 -19.96 10.52
CA ILE A 674 -17.06 -19.87 11.38
C ILE A 674 -18.13 -20.91 10.99
N ALA A 675 -18.34 -21.19 9.71
CA ALA A 675 -19.21 -22.25 9.24
C ALA A 675 -18.77 -23.63 9.76
N ILE A 676 -17.46 -23.89 9.78
CA ILE A 676 -16.90 -25.11 10.37
C ILE A 676 -17.17 -25.16 11.89
N LEU A 677 -16.94 -24.04 12.58
CA LEU A 677 -17.19 -23.98 14.03
C LEU A 677 -18.68 -24.07 14.41
N SER A 678 -19.56 -23.55 13.55
CA SER A 678 -21.02 -23.53 13.83
C SER A 678 -21.78 -24.74 13.32
N GLY A 679 -21.18 -25.49 12.38
CA GLY A 679 -21.85 -26.59 11.69
C GLY A 679 -22.92 -26.12 10.68
N ASP A 680 -22.98 -24.81 10.35
CA ASP A 680 -23.88 -24.28 9.32
C ASP A 680 -23.13 -24.18 7.98
N THR A 681 -23.55 -24.97 7.00
CA THR A 681 -22.93 -25.04 5.67
C THR A 681 -23.30 -23.88 4.76
N SER A 682 -24.35 -23.11 5.08
CA SER A 682 -24.84 -22.02 4.22
C SER A 682 -23.78 -20.94 3.99
N LEU A 683 -23.02 -20.57 5.02
CA LEU A 683 -21.91 -19.60 4.90
C LEU A 683 -20.70 -20.16 4.14
N LEU A 684 -20.48 -21.49 4.21
CA LEU A 684 -19.45 -22.16 3.43
C LEU A 684 -19.78 -22.13 1.92
N GLU A 685 -21.05 -22.41 1.58
CA GLU A 685 -21.54 -22.35 0.22
C GLU A 685 -21.51 -20.94 -0.35
N LYS A 686 -21.90 -19.93 0.44
CA LYS A 686 -21.78 -18.51 0.09
C LYS A 686 -20.35 -18.17 -0.26
N SER A 687 -19.38 -18.51 0.57
CA SER A 687 -17.98 -18.25 0.35
C SER A 687 -17.44 -18.91 -0.92
N LYS A 688 -17.84 -20.15 -1.20
CA LYS A 688 -17.44 -20.84 -2.44
C LYS A 688 -18.00 -20.16 -3.70
N LEU A 689 -19.25 -19.69 -3.63
CA LEU A 689 -19.89 -18.95 -4.73
C LEU A 689 -19.21 -17.60 -4.95
N GLU A 690 -18.92 -16.84 -3.89
CA GLU A 690 -18.19 -15.56 -3.97
C GLU A 690 -16.80 -15.74 -4.62
N LYS A 691 -16.05 -16.78 -4.26
CA LYS A 691 -14.76 -17.10 -4.88
C LYS A 691 -14.89 -17.35 -6.38
N LYS A 692 -15.85 -18.17 -6.78
CA LYS A 692 -16.10 -18.46 -8.19
C LYS A 692 -16.47 -17.21 -8.97
N ILE A 693 -17.36 -16.38 -8.41
CA ILE A 693 -17.80 -15.12 -9.03
C ILE A 693 -16.60 -14.18 -9.21
N ALA A 694 -15.80 -13.98 -8.18
CA ALA A 694 -14.62 -13.10 -8.23
C ALA A 694 -13.61 -13.56 -9.30
N MET A 695 -13.36 -14.87 -9.41
CA MET A 695 -12.51 -15.44 -10.46
C MET A 695 -13.09 -15.18 -11.86
N MET A 696 -14.40 -15.37 -12.05
CA MET A 696 -15.07 -15.18 -13.34
C MET A 696 -15.12 -13.70 -13.73
N GLU A 697 -15.34 -12.80 -12.78
CA GLU A 697 -15.28 -11.34 -13.00
C GLU A 697 -13.87 -10.87 -13.39
N SER A 698 -12.84 -11.44 -12.79
CA SER A 698 -11.45 -11.17 -13.19
C SER A 698 -11.19 -11.60 -14.63
N LEU A 699 -11.62 -12.81 -15.02
CA LEU A 699 -11.52 -13.29 -16.40
C LEU A 699 -12.30 -12.41 -17.38
N LYS A 700 -13.50 -11.98 -17.00
CA LYS A 700 -14.32 -11.06 -17.78
C LYS A 700 -13.63 -9.70 -17.97
N ALA A 701 -13.03 -9.16 -16.94
CA ALA A 701 -12.29 -7.89 -16.99
C ALA A 701 -11.05 -7.98 -17.90
N VAL A 702 -10.33 -9.11 -17.91
CA VAL A 702 -9.22 -9.36 -18.83
C VAL A 702 -9.73 -9.42 -20.26
N HIS A 703 -10.78 -10.19 -20.52
CA HIS A 703 -11.39 -10.31 -21.84
C HIS A 703 -11.83 -8.95 -22.43
N PHE A 704 -12.48 -8.09 -21.61
CA PHE A 704 -12.88 -6.77 -22.08
C PHE A 704 -11.69 -5.86 -22.40
N ARG A 705 -10.59 -5.98 -21.66
CA ARG A 705 -9.35 -5.24 -21.99
C ARG A 705 -8.78 -5.69 -23.32
N GLU A 706 -8.74 -6.99 -23.58
CA GLU A 706 -8.29 -7.55 -24.85
C GLU A 706 -9.17 -7.12 -26.03
N VAL A 707 -10.49 -7.17 -25.87
CA VAL A 707 -11.45 -6.70 -26.87
C VAL A 707 -11.28 -5.19 -27.13
N SER A 708 -11.13 -4.39 -26.10
CA SER A 708 -10.91 -2.94 -26.23
C SER A 708 -9.58 -2.62 -26.93
N HIS A 709 -8.52 -3.34 -26.57
CA HIS A 709 -7.22 -3.20 -27.24
C HIS A 709 -7.30 -3.57 -28.72
N SER A 710 -7.98 -4.67 -29.04
CA SER A 710 -8.19 -5.12 -30.42
C SER A 710 -9.02 -4.13 -31.24
N LYS A 711 -10.03 -3.48 -30.64
CA LYS A 711 -10.80 -2.39 -31.29
C LYS A 711 -9.91 -1.19 -31.64
N ASN A 712 -9.09 -0.76 -30.72
CA ASN A 712 -8.18 0.37 -30.95
C ASN A 712 -7.12 0.05 -32.01
N GLN A 713 -6.57 -1.18 -31.97
CA GLN A 713 -5.63 -1.62 -33.01
C GLN A 713 -6.29 -1.74 -34.38
N LEU A 714 -7.52 -2.22 -34.44
CA LEU A 714 -8.29 -2.30 -35.70
C LEU A 714 -8.49 -0.91 -36.32
N GLU A 715 -8.82 0.09 -35.52
CA GLU A 715 -8.99 1.46 -36.01
C GLU A 715 -7.66 2.06 -36.48
N ASN A 716 -6.59 1.85 -35.74
CA ASN A 716 -5.25 2.25 -36.15
C ASN A 716 -4.83 1.60 -37.46
N PHE A 717 -5.02 0.29 -37.63
CA PHE A 717 -4.69 -0.41 -38.86
C PHE A 717 -5.54 0.06 -40.06
N LYS A 718 -6.82 0.38 -39.84
CA LYS A 718 -7.65 0.97 -40.88
C LYS A 718 -7.13 2.31 -41.35
N ASN A 719 -6.79 3.21 -40.41
CA ASN A 719 -6.23 4.52 -40.73
C ASN A 719 -4.87 4.40 -41.41
N GLU A 720 -4.01 3.52 -40.91
CA GLU A 720 -2.69 3.24 -41.51
C GLU A 720 -2.83 2.65 -42.89
N LYS A 721 -3.82 1.78 -43.18
CA LYS A 721 -4.12 1.27 -44.51
C LYS A 721 -4.48 2.38 -45.48
N VAL A 722 -5.36 3.32 -45.12
CA VAL A 722 -5.75 4.48 -45.93
C VAL A 722 -4.52 5.31 -46.31
N ASN A 723 -3.73 5.66 -45.31
CA ASN A 723 -2.49 6.44 -45.50
C ASN A 723 -1.48 5.70 -46.37
N THR A 724 -1.34 4.38 -46.17
CA THR A 724 -0.41 3.55 -46.96
C THR A 724 -0.84 3.45 -48.43
N ILE A 725 -2.15 3.34 -48.70
CA ILE A 725 -2.68 3.34 -50.09
C ILE A 725 -2.36 4.67 -50.79
N GLU A 726 -2.57 5.80 -50.09
CA GLU A 726 -2.28 7.13 -50.62
C GLU A 726 -0.78 7.29 -50.95
N ILE A 727 0.08 6.82 -50.06
CA ILE A 727 1.53 6.82 -50.27
C ILE A 727 1.92 5.96 -51.46
N VAL A 728 1.35 4.73 -51.59
CA VAL A 728 1.63 3.83 -52.72
C VAL A 728 1.15 4.42 -54.05
N GLN A 729 0.03 5.15 -54.04
CA GLN A 729 -0.46 5.86 -55.24
C GLN A 729 0.52 6.96 -55.66
N LYS A 730 0.94 7.82 -54.74
CA LYS A 730 1.93 8.87 -54.96
C LYS A 730 3.26 8.29 -55.45
N LEU A 731 3.74 7.19 -54.85
CA LEU A 731 4.98 6.50 -55.25
C LEU A 731 4.87 5.93 -56.69
N ASN A 732 3.72 5.40 -57.09
CA ASN A 732 3.49 4.90 -58.42
C ASN A 732 3.54 6.02 -59.48
N GLU A 733 2.96 7.18 -59.17
CA GLU A 733 3.03 8.35 -60.06
C GLU A 733 4.46 8.89 -60.18
N ASP A 734 5.14 9.03 -59.04
CA ASP A 734 6.50 9.51 -58.99
C ASP A 734 7.47 8.57 -59.72
N LEU A 735 7.25 7.26 -59.59
CA LEU A 735 8.05 6.25 -60.30
C LEU A 735 7.84 6.29 -61.82
N LYS A 736 6.60 6.58 -62.27
CA LYS A 736 6.35 6.77 -63.73
C LYS A 736 7.09 7.99 -64.23
N VAL A 737 7.03 9.14 -63.55
CA VAL A 737 7.75 10.33 -63.95
C VAL A 737 9.27 10.12 -63.90
N TYR A 738 9.74 9.43 -62.86
CA TYR A 738 11.15 9.10 -62.74
C TYR A 738 11.64 8.23 -63.89
N LYS A 739 10.98 7.10 -64.23
CA LYS A 739 11.33 6.20 -65.31
C LYS A 739 11.26 6.87 -66.69
N ASN A 740 10.30 7.75 -66.92
CA ASN A 740 10.15 8.48 -68.21
C ASN A 740 11.24 9.51 -68.45
N ASN A 741 11.84 10.06 -67.37
CA ASN A 741 12.89 11.09 -67.48
C ASN A 741 14.29 10.53 -67.32
N LEU A 742 14.43 9.19 -67.07
CA LEU A 742 15.76 8.54 -66.99
C LEU A 742 16.50 8.71 -68.30
N LYS A 743 17.75 9.10 -68.23
CA LYS A 743 18.69 9.23 -69.37
C LYS A 743 19.90 8.34 -69.11
N TYR A 744 20.35 7.69 -70.18
CA TYR A 744 21.52 6.83 -70.19
C TYR A 744 22.52 7.38 -71.20
N ASP A 745 23.82 7.24 -70.93
CA ASP A 745 24.87 7.55 -71.88
C ASP A 745 25.06 6.42 -72.93
N LYS A 746 26.05 6.59 -73.81
CA LYS A 746 26.35 5.62 -74.88
C LYS A 746 26.84 4.27 -74.35
N ASP A 747 27.34 4.25 -73.09
CA ASP A 747 27.90 3.08 -72.44
C ASP A 747 26.86 2.44 -71.50
N GLY A 748 25.57 2.89 -71.52
CA GLY A 748 24.46 2.37 -70.68
C GLY A 748 24.56 2.86 -69.25
N ILE A 749 25.37 3.82 -68.89
CA ILE A 749 25.51 4.38 -67.54
C ILE A 749 24.47 5.49 -67.39
N LYS A 750 23.80 5.48 -66.25
CA LYS A 750 22.79 6.47 -65.88
C LYS A 750 23.38 7.87 -65.75
N VAL A 751 22.93 8.81 -66.57
CA VAL A 751 23.34 10.18 -66.56
C VAL A 751 22.66 10.93 -65.39
N ASN A 752 23.42 11.78 -64.72
CA ASN A 752 22.88 12.65 -63.67
C ASN A 752 22.65 14.07 -64.24
N PRO A 753 21.44 14.36 -64.83
CA PRO A 753 21.12 15.63 -65.44
C PRO A 753 20.66 16.67 -64.41
N ILE A 754 21.26 16.70 -63.20
CA ILE A 754 20.89 17.63 -62.14
C ILE A 754 21.13 19.08 -62.61
N MET A 755 20.09 19.89 -62.47
CA MET A 755 20.17 21.34 -62.67
C MET A 755 20.02 22.05 -61.31
N ILE A 756 21.05 22.79 -60.92
CA ILE A 756 21.04 23.57 -59.69
C ILE A 756 21.12 25.07 -60.03
N LYS A 757 20.32 25.90 -59.41
CA LYS A 757 20.32 27.34 -59.55
C LYS A 757 21.70 27.90 -59.21
N GLY A 758 22.21 28.82 -60.08
CA GLY A 758 23.51 29.51 -59.87
C GLY A 758 24.76 28.78 -60.37
N ILE A 759 24.63 27.62 -61.08
CA ILE A 759 25.75 26.93 -61.71
C ILE A 759 25.35 26.42 -63.09
N THR A 760 26.28 26.62 -64.05
CA THR A 760 26.12 26.13 -65.42
C THR A 760 27.08 24.98 -65.78
N SER A 761 27.97 24.65 -64.84
CA SER A 761 28.95 23.55 -65.02
C SER A 761 28.29 22.21 -64.96
N ALA A 762 28.65 21.28 -65.83
CA ALA A 762 28.26 19.87 -65.80
C ALA A 762 29.25 18.97 -65.02
N ASP A 763 30.35 19.55 -64.49
CA ASP A 763 31.33 18.82 -63.74
C ASP A 763 30.83 18.44 -62.34
N ALA A 764 30.97 17.14 -62.01
CA ALA A 764 30.46 16.60 -60.74
C ALA A 764 31.11 17.24 -59.48
N GLU A 765 32.36 17.63 -59.56
CA GLU A 765 33.06 18.26 -58.44
C GLU A 765 32.56 19.67 -58.20
N SER A 766 32.36 20.45 -59.29
CA SER A 766 31.84 21.81 -59.26
C SER A 766 30.38 21.83 -58.75
N ILE A 767 29.55 20.94 -59.23
CA ILE A 767 28.15 20.74 -58.75
C ILE A 767 28.17 20.40 -57.28
N GLY A 768 29.04 19.48 -56.86
CA GLY A 768 29.09 19.06 -55.46
C GLY A 768 29.55 20.16 -54.50
N LYS A 769 30.58 20.95 -54.89
CA LYS A 769 31.03 22.13 -54.13
C LYS A 769 29.92 23.17 -53.98
N HIS A 770 29.20 23.42 -55.07
CA HIS A 770 28.11 24.37 -55.07
C HIS A 770 26.94 23.90 -54.17
N LEU A 771 26.61 22.58 -54.19
CA LEU A 771 25.58 21.99 -53.34
C LEU A 771 25.95 22.04 -51.85
N ILE A 772 27.23 21.80 -51.51
CA ILE A 772 27.76 21.93 -50.16
C ILE A 772 27.63 23.35 -49.67
N ASN A 773 27.98 24.34 -50.51
CA ASN A 773 27.84 25.76 -50.18
C ASN A 773 26.39 26.15 -49.91
N ILE A 774 25.43 25.69 -50.72
CA ILE A 774 24.03 25.91 -50.51
C ILE A 774 23.60 25.26 -49.17
N TYR A 775 23.96 23.99 -48.94
CA TYR A 775 23.62 23.27 -47.71
C TYR A 775 24.14 23.97 -46.44
N GLN A 776 25.36 24.49 -46.48
CA GLN A 776 25.98 25.16 -45.32
C GLN A 776 25.50 26.60 -45.12
N GLY A 777 25.25 27.34 -46.23
CA GLY A 777 25.01 28.77 -46.21
C GLY A 777 23.55 29.22 -46.34
N TRP A 778 22.64 28.32 -46.70
CA TRP A 778 21.23 28.67 -46.91
C TRP A 778 20.53 29.14 -45.62
N LYS A 779 19.72 30.18 -45.74
CA LYS A 779 18.92 30.76 -44.66
C LYS A 779 17.43 30.76 -45.02
N PRO A 780 16.51 30.73 -44.05
CA PRO A 780 15.05 30.64 -44.26
C PRO A 780 14.43 31.79 -45.04
N ASP A 781 15.10 32.93 -45.20
CA ASP A 781 14.73 34.08 -46.00
C ASP A 781 15.01 33.91 -47.50
N GLN A 782 15.69 32.85 -47.89
CA GLN A 782 16.07 32.58 -49.29
C GLN A 782 15.08 31.61 -49.94
N ASP A 783 15.04 31.62 -51.29
CA ASP A 783 14.23 30.64 -52.04
C ASP A 783 14.62 29.19 -51.68
N PRO A 784 13.69 28.37 -51.14
CA PRO A 784 13.97 27.01 -50.79
C PRO A 784 14.18 26.09 -51.99
N LYS A 785 13.70 26.45 -53.18
CA LYS A 785 13.87 25.67 -54.41
C LYS A 785 15.22 25.93 -55.07
N ILE A 786 16.04 24.93 -55.03
CA ILE A 786 17.46 25.05 -55.46
C ILE A 786 17.76 24.43 -56.85
N GLY A 787 16.83 23.65 -57.41
CA GLY A 787 17.06 23.03 -58.70
C GLY A 787 15.99 22.02 -59.12
N ASN A 788 16.32 21.19 -60.13
CA ASN A 788 15.50 20.11 -60.64
C ASN A 788 16.33 18.88 -61.03
N LEU A 789 15.75 17.68 -60.86
CA LEU A 789 16.32 16.39 -61.29
C LEU A 789 15.25 15.42 -61.70
N TYR A 790 15.22 14.93 -62.95
CA TYR A 790 14.26 13.94 -63.44
C TYR A 790 12.79 14.30 -63.25
N GLY A 791 12.45 15.61 -63.27
CA GLY A 791 11.09 16.09 -63.00
C GLY A 791 10.75 16.28 -61.53
N PHE A 792 11.74 16.12 -60.64
CA PHE A 792 11.60 16.45 -59.20
C PHE A 792 12.27 17.79 -58.90
N ASP A 793 11.57 18.65 -58.22
CA ASP A 793 12.11 19.86 -57.70
C ASP A 793 12.97 19.60 -56.48
N LEU A 794 14.09 20.28 -56.40
CA LEU A 794 15.09 20.12 -55.37
C LEU A 794 14.98 21.27 -54.37
N TYR A 795 14.90 20.92 -53.07
CA TYR A 795 14.67 21.88 -52.01
C TYR A 795 15.68 21.75 -50.86
N VAL A 796 15.89 22.87 -50.20
CA VAL A 796 16.56 22.97 -48.89
C VAL A 796 15.59 23.49 -47.85
N ARG A 797 15.64 22.98 -46.63
CA ARG A 797 14.90 23.51 -45.50
C ARG A 797 15.75 23.49 -44.23
N GLN A 798 15.49 24.40 -43.32
CA GLN A 798 16.10 24.40 -41.99
C GLN A 798 15.23 23.57 -41.03
N GLN A 799 15.88 22.74 -40.25
CA GLN A 799 15.28 21.99 -39.15
C GLN A 799 15.89 22.45 -37.83
N ARG A 800 15.13 22.35 -36.78
CA ARG A 800 15.58 22.60 -35.41
C ARG A 800 15.55 21.30 -34.62
N GLU A 801 16.61 21.06 -33.87
CA GLU A 801 16.70 19.94 -32.94
C GLU A 801 16.86 20.51 -31.54
N ALA A 802 16.01 20.05 -30.61
CA ALA A 802 16.14 20.40 -29.20
C ALA A 802 17.20 19.51 -28.57
N PHE A 803 18.14 20.09 -27.84
CA PHE A 803 19.10 19.32 -27.05
C PHE A 803 19.19 19.88 -25.63
N GLU A 804 19.49 18.99 -24.70
CA GLU A 804 19.58 19.31 -23.27
C GLU A 804 20.92 20.01 -22.98
N LYS A 805 20.84 21.20 -22.36
CA LYS A 805 22.00 21.94 -21.82
C LYS A 805 21.95 21.88 -20.30
N LYS A 806 23.11 22.07 -19.65
CA LYS A 806 23.20 22.15 -18.17
C LYS A 806 22.22 23.15 -17.53
N ASP A 807 21.76 24.16 -18.25
CA ASP A 807 20.91 25.26 -17.79
C ASP A 807 19.55 25.33 -18.53
N GLY A 808 19.08 24.25 -19.16
CA GLY A 808 17.81 24.20 -19.88
C GLY A 808 17.93 23.61 -21.29
N PHE A 809 16.87 23.78 -22.09
CA PHE A 809 16.84 23.29 -23.47
C PHE A 809 17.46 24.32 -24.41
N GLY A 810 18.39 23.86 -25.29
CA GLY A 810 18.94 24.60 -26.42
C GLY A 810 18.38 24.08 -27.75
N TYR A 811 18.44 24.93 -28.79
CA TYR A 811 18.06 24.52 -30.14
C TYR A 811 19.29 24.62 -31.06
N ARG A 812 19.54 23.56 -31.83
CA ARG A 812 20.48 23.53 -32.92
C ARG A 812 19.70 23.61 -34.22
N TYR A 813 20.14 24.48 -35.12
CA TYR A 813 19.56 24.62 -36.45
C TYR A 813 20.50 24.03 -37.47
N TYR A 814 19.96 23.22 -38.36
CA TYR A 814 20.73 22.64 -39.48
C TYR A 814 19.86 22.54 -40.74
N ASN A 815 20.49 22.64 -41.90
CA ASN A 815 19.78 22.51 -43.15
C ASN A 815 19.66 21.05 -43.59
N THR A 816 18.61 20.73 -44.30
CA THR A 816 18.38 19.39 -44.89
C THR A 816 17.92 19.54 -46.32
N LEU A 817 18.34 18.62 -47.16
CA LEU A 817 18.03 18.60 -48.59
C LEU A 817 16.98 17.53 -48.88
N TYR A 818 16.00 17.81 -49.75
CA TYR A 818 15.01 16.85 -50.22
C TYR A 818 14.57 17.14 -51.65
N ALA A 819 14.14 16.12 -52.38
CA ALA A 819 13.50 16.22 -53.68
C ALA A 819 12.01 15.95 -53.56
N GLU A 820 11.17 16.70 -54.24
CA GLU A 820 9.71 16.57 -54.22
C GLU A 820 9.17 16.84 -55.66
N ARG A 821 8.14 16.07 -56.07
CA ARG A 821 7.58 16.25 -57.45
C ARG A 821 6.52 17.35 -57.48
N SER A 822 5.66 17.42 -56.48
CA SER A 822 4.53 18.37 -56.35
C SER A 822 4.42 18.85 -54.94
N GLU A 823 3.85 20.03 -54.75
CA GLU A 823 3.55 20.58 -53.43
C GLU A 823 2.75 19.57 -52.58
N ASN A 824 3.21 19.29 -51.37
CA ASN A 824 2.69 18.23 -50.47
C ASN A 824 2.87 16.79 -51.02
N GLY A 825 3.79 16.56 -51.90
CA GLY A 825 4.21 15.26 -52.38
C GLY A 825 5.09 14.48 -51.37
N ILE A 826 5.67 13.37 -51.86
CA ILE A 826 6.64 12.61 -51.06
C ILE A 826 8.01 13.33 -51.12
N LYS A 827 8.59 13.53 -49.95
CA LYS A 827 9.92 14.15 -49.81
C LYS A 827 11.00 13.09 -49.77
N TYR A 828 11.73 13.00 -50.87
CA TYR A 828 12.80 12.02 -51.01
C TYR A 828 14.12 12.59 -50.45
N THR A 829 14.70 11.88 -49.51
CA THR A 829 15.97 12.25 -48.88
C THR A 829 16.96 11.11 -48.94
N TYR A 830 18.22 11.42 -48.92
CA TYR A 830 19.33 10.51 -48.73
C TYR A 830 20.11 10.91 -47.50
N ASN A 831 20.63 9.95 -46.71
CA ASN A 831 21.39 10.21 -45.51
C ASN A 831 20.72 11.27 -44.59
N ASN A 832 19.43 11.10 -44.28
CA ASN A 832 18.61 11.99 -43.43
C ASN A 832 18.61 13.48 -43.82
N GLY A 833 18.87 13.75 -45.12
CA GLY A 833 18.89 15.13 -45.61
C GLY A 833 20.27 15.80 -45.64
N HIS A 834 21.33 15.08 -45.28
CA HIS A 834 22.70 15.60 -45.19
C HIS A 834 23.56 15.10 -46.35
N PRO A 835 24.09 15.98 -47.23
CA PRO A 835 25.05 15.61 -48.26
C PRO A 835 26.41 15.30 -47.61
N ASN A 836 27.26 14.58 -48.36
CA ASN A 836 28.66 14.38 -47.91
C ASN A 836 29.46 15.66 -48.09
N THR A 837 29.79 16.32 -46.99
CA THR A 837 30.52 17.61 -47.03
C THR A 837 32.01 17.48 -47.29
N ASP A 838 32.59 16.29 -47.10
CA ASP A 838 34.02 16.03 -47.24
C ASP A 838 34.40 15.59 -48.66
N ASN A 839 33.41 15.13 -49.45
CA ASN A 839 33.64 14.68 -50.81
C ASN A 839 32.62 15.30 -51.77
N PRO A 840 32.99 16.36 -52.53
CA PRO A 840 32.11 17.03 -53.47
C PRO A 840 31.52 16.12 -54.54
N LYS A 841 32.29 15.14 -55.07
CA LYS A 841 31.76 14.19 -56.04
C LYS A 841 30.63 13.30 -55.51
N LEU A 842 30.73 12.93 -54.26
CA LEU A 842 29.64 12.21 -53.59
C LEU A 842 28.47 13.13 -53.30
N ALA A 843 28.72 14.38 -52.94
CA ALA A 843 27.65 15.37 -52.72
C ALA A 843 26.83 15.63 -53.98
N ALA A 844 27.47 15.66 -55.16
CA ALA A 844 26.78 15.83 -56.46
C ALA A 844 25.77 14.70 -56.73
N ARG A 845 25.95 13.51 -56.16
CA ARG A 845 25.05 12.36 -56.34
C ARG A 845 23.93 12.31 -55.29
N TYR A 846 23.90 13.27 -54.34
CA TYR A 846 22.95 13.22 -53.25
C TYR A 846 21.51 13.08 -53.68
N PHE A 847 21.02 13.95 -54.59
CA PHE A 847 19.63 13.90 -55.06
C PHE A 847 19.34 12.70 -55.93
N LEU A 848 20.33 12.28 -56.76
CA LEU A 848 20.18 11.03 -57.54
C LEU A 848 19.96 9.84 -56.62
N ASN A 849 20.80 9.69 -55.58
CA ASN A 849 20.67 8.64 -54.58
C ASN A 849 19.36 8.74 -53.75
N ALA A 850 18.80 9.93 -53.59
CA ALA A 850 17.50 10.14 -52.91
C ALA A 850 16.32 9.64 -53.78
N VAL A 851 16.34 9.99 -55.06
CA VAL A 851 15.28 9.63 -56.02
C VAL A 851 15.35 8.17 -56.43
N ASP A 852 16.53 7.55 -56.52
CA ASP A 852 16.76 6.14 -56.82
C ASP A 852 16.06 5.19 -55.85
N ARG A 853 15.71 5.68 -54.66
CA ARG A 853 15.01 4.92 -53.62
C ARG A 853 13.50 4.74 -53.85
N ILE A 854 12.90 5.40 -54.84
CA ILE A 854 11.44 5.36 -55.09
C ILE A 854 10.96 3.91 -55.26
N GLU A 855 11.67 3.07 -56.00
CA GLU A 855 11.28 1.68 -56.23
C GLU A 855 11.32 0.83 -54.96
N LEU A 856 12.40 0.93 -54.19
CA LEU A 856 12.56 0.28 -52.88
C LEU A 856 11.48 0.74 -51.86
N LEU A 857 11.16 2.04 -51.87
CA LEU A 857 10.11 2.58 -51.02
C LEU A 857 8.73 2.02 -51.41
N LYS A 858 8.46 1.95 -52.68
CA LYS A 858 7.20 1.34 -53.19
C LYS A 858 7.07 -0.11 -52.75
N GLU A 859 8.09 -0.95 -52.94
CA GLU A 859 8.07 -2.34 -52.50
C GLU A 859 7.83 -2.45 -50.97
N LYS A 860 8.50 -1.61 -50.18
CA LYS A 860 8.30 -1.57 -48.74
C LYS A 860 6.84 -1.26 -48.33
N TYR A 861 6.25 -0.22 -48.94
CA TYR A 861 4.84 0.14 -48.62
C TYR A 861 3.83 -0.83 -49.17
N GLN A 862 4.11 -1.48 -50.31
CA GLN A 862 3.27 -2.57 -50.82
C GLN A 862 3.26 -3.80 -49.90
N LYS A 863 4.44 -4.17 -49.37
CA LYS A 863 4.52 -5.23 -48.36
C LYS A 863 3.75 -4.88 -47.10
N MET A 864 3.89 -3.66 -46.61
CA MET A 864 3.15 -3.17 -45.45
C MET A 864 1.64 -3.19 -45.67
N LEU A 865 1.17 -2.83 -46.88
CA LEU A 865 -0.23 -2.91 -47.25
C LEU A 865 -0.75 -4.36 -47.17
N GLY A 866 0.03 -5.32 -47.71
CA GLY A 866 -0.33 -6.75 -47.62
C GLY A 866 -0.37 -7.28 -46.17
N GLU A 867 0.48 -6.80 -45.29
CA GLU A 867 0.44 -7.13 -43.85
C GLU A 867 -0.80 -6.55 -43.16
N LEU A 868 -1.15 -5.30 -43.48
CA LEU A 868 -2.35 -4.64 -42.95
C LEU A 868 -3.64 -5.36 -43.42
N GLU A 869 -3.68 -5.83 -44.69
CA GLU A 869 -4.80 -6.58 -45.22
C GLU A 869 -5.02 -7.92 -44.55
N LYS A 870 -3.98 -8.56 -44.05
CA LYS A 870 -4.06 -9.79 -43.25
C LYS A 870 -4.48 -9.52 -41.79
N ASN A 871 -3.98 -8.45 -41.21
CA ASN A 871 -4.18 -8.17 -39.79
C ASN A 871 -5.56 -7.57 -39.47
N ILE A 872 -6.13 -6.78 -40.38
CA ILE A 872 -7.45 -6.14 -40.17
C ILE A 872 -8.58 -7.16 -39.92
N PRO A 873 -8.76 -8.22 -40.73
CA PRO A 873 -9.81 -9.21 -40.46
C PRO A 873 -9.61 -9.98 -39.14
N MET A 874 -8.35 -10.26 -38.80
CA MET A 874 -8.02 -10.93 -37.54
C MET A 874 -8.41 -10.07 -36.34
N MET A 875 -8.03 -8.78 -36.35
CA MET A 875 -8.41 -7.86 -35.27
C MET A 875 -9.91 -7.59 -35.21
N ALA A 876 -10.59 -7.56 -36.39
CA ALA A 876 -12.05 -7.41 -36.45
C ALA A 876 -12.77 -8.57 -35.77
N SER A 877 -12.31 -9.80 -35.96
CA SER A 877 -12.90 -10.98 -35.30
C SER A 877 -12.70 -10.96 -33.77
N LEU A 878 -11.53 -10.55 -33.31
CA LEU A 878 -11.22 -10.40 -31.86
C LEU A 878 -12.02 -9.28 -31.23
N ALA A 879 -12.24 -8.18 -31.95
CA ALA A 879 -12.93 -6.98 -31.44
C ALA A 879 -14.43 -7.19 -31.15
N ILE A 880 -15.05 -8.22 -31.68
CA ILE A 880 -16.48 -8.53 -31.49
C ILE A 880 -16.73 -9.82 -30.68
N LYS A 881 -15.66 -10.48 -30.21
CA LYS A 881 -15.77 -11.74 -29.46
C LYS A 881 -16.50 -11.55 -28.16
N PRO A 882 -17.66 -12.22 -27.89
CA PRO A 882 -18.33 -12.11 -26.59
C PRO A 882 -17.61 -12.92 -25.54
N PHE A 883 -17.85 -12.56 -24.26
CA PHE A 883 -17.32 -13.34 -23.15
C PHE A 883 -18.07 -14.66 -23.03
N GLU A 884 -17.40 -15.76 -23.31
CA GLU A 884 -18.00 -17.10 -23.43
C GLU A 884 -18.67 -17.59 -22.13
N LYS A 885 -18.22 -17.13 -20.97
CA LYS A 885 -18.70 -17.56 -19.66
C LYS A 885 -19.69 -16.61 -18.99
N GLU A 886 -20.31 -15.70 -19.75
CA GLU A 886 -21.26 -14.71 -19.23
C GLU A 886 -22.48 -15.38 -18.57
N VAL A 887 -23.03 -16.42 -19.19
CA VAL A 887 -24.19 -17.17 -18.68
C VAL A 887 -23.85 -17.86 -17.37
N GLU A 888 -22.67 -18.49 -17.27
CA GLU A 888 -22.19 -19.15 -16.04
C GLU A 888 -22.02 -18.13 -14.90
N LEU A 889 -21.42 -16.99 -15.19
CA LEU A 889 -21.26 -15.91 -14.22
C LEU A 889 -22.61 -15.41 -13.68
N GLN A 890 -23.61 -15.25 -14.57
CA GLN A 890 -24.92 -14.78 -14.17
C GLN A 890 -25.67 -15.85 -13.32
N GLN A 891 -25.52 -17.13 -13.65
CA GLN A 891 -26.06 -18.20 -12.82
C GLN A 891 -25.46 -18.26 -11.42
N LEU A 892 -24.13 -18.08 -11.32
CA LEU A 892 -23.45 -18.03 -10.02
C LEU A 892 -23.93 -16.84 -9.17
N LYS A 893 -24.12 -15.67 -9.76
CA LYS A 893 -24.67 -14.49 -9.09
C LYS A 893 -26.10 -14.71 -8.62
N ASN A 894 -26.94 -15.33 -9.43
CA ASN A 894 -28.32 -15.68 -9.03
C ASN A 894 -28.36 -16.69 -7.87
N ASN A 895 -27.46 -17.69 -7.89
CA ASN A 895 -27.36 -18.66 -6.81
C ASN A 895 -26.87 -18.00 -5.51
N LEU A 896 -25.92 -17.07 -5.59
CA LEU A 896 -25.46 -16.29 -4.43
C LEU A 896 -26.62 -15.49 -3.83
N SER A 897 -27.39 -14.78 -4.66
CA SER A 897 -28.54 -13.99 -4.20
C SER A 897 -29.64 -14.84 -3.54
N LYS A 898 -29.88 -16.06 -4.04
CA LYS A 898 -30.82 -17.00 -3.41
C LYS A 898 -30.33 -17.42 -2.02
N LEU A 899 -29.05 -17.81 -1.93
CA LEU A 899 -28.46 -18.24 -0.67
C LEU A 899 -28.42 -17.11 0.37
N GLU A 900 -28.16 -15.89 -0.06
CA GLU A 900 -28.20 -14.71 0.82
C GLU A 900 -29.61 -14.44 1.37
N ARG A 901 -30.65 -14.65 0.57
CA ARG A 901 -32.05 -14.57 1.03
C ARG A 901 -32.35 -15.65 2.05
N GLU A 902 -31.93 -16.88 1.83
CA GLU A 902 -32.12 -17.99 2.79
C GLU A 902 -31.43 -17.71 4.13
N ILE A 903 -30.22 -17.16 4.09
CA ILE A 903 -29.49 -16.74 5.30
C ILE A 903 -30.23 -15.60 6.00
N ALA A 904 -30.75 -14.62 5.27
CA ALA A 904 -31.50 -13.50 5.84
C ALA A 904 -32.80 -13.95 6.51
N ILE A 905 -33.53 -14.89 5.91
CA ILE A 905 -34.75 -15.50 6.49
C ILE A 905 -34.43 -16.23 7.79
N LYS A 906 -33.37 -17.05 7.83
CA LYS A 906 -32.91 -17.73 9.05
C LYS A 906 -32.60 -16.74 10.20
N ILE A 907 -32.00 -15.58 9.86
CA ILE A 907 -31.71 -14.51 10.82
C ILE A 907 -33.02 -13.93 11.39
N GLN A 908 -34.02 -13.68 10.55
CA GLN A 908 -35.31 -13.15 10.97
C GLN A 908 -36.05 -14.15 11.86
N GLU A 909 -36.07 -15.43 11.49
CA GLU A 909 -36.68 -16.49 12.29
C GLU A 909 -36.04 -16.63 13.70
N ASN A 910 -34.71 -16.53 13.77
CA ASN A 910 -33.98 -16.58 15.02
C ASN A 910 -34.26 -15.35 15.90
N GLN A 911 -34.41 -14.18 15.32
CA GLN A 911 -34.78 -12.95 16.04
C GLN A 911 -36.22 -13.00 16.55
N MET A 912 -37.15 -13.57 15.78
CA MET A 912 -38.54 -13.76 16.23
C MET A 912 -38.65 -14.77 17.38
N LYS A 913 -37.84 -15.84 17.34
CA LYS A 913 -37.78 -16.81 18.45
C LYS A 913 -37.24 -16.20 19.75
N GLN A 914 -36.27 -15.31 19.67
CA GLN A 914 -35.74 -14.58 20.83
C GLN A 914 -36.72 -13.57 21.40
N ASN A 915 -37.43 -12.83 20.54
CA ASN A 915 -38.45 -11.90 20.99
C ASN A 915 -39.67 -12.64 21.60
N GLY A 916 -40.04 -13.81 21.09
CA GLY A 916 -41.08 -14.64 21.62
C GLY A 916 -40.77 -15.34 22.96
N MET A 917 -39.47 -15.59 23.25
CA MET A 917 -39.05 -16.11 24.57
C MET A 917 -39.01 -15.04 25.65
N LEU A 918 -38.86 -13.78 25.31
CA LEU A 918 -38.91 -12.65 26.25
C LEU A 918 -40.34 -12.30 26.65
N ASP A 919 -41.37 -12.68 25.86
CA ASP A 919 -42.79 -12.48 26.17
C ASP A 919 -43.41 -13.63 26.96
N MET A 920 -42.78 -14.80 27.06
CA MET A 920 -43.32 -15.92 27.88
C MET A 920 -43.05 -15.79 29.38
N ASP A 921 -42.25 -14.83 29.84
CA ASP A 921 -41.96 -14.62 31.28
C ASP A 921 -42.75 -13.46 31.89
N LYS A 922 -43.72 -12.89 31.18
CA LYS A 922 -44.72 -11.95 31.74
C LYS A 922 -46.12 -12.43 31.42
N GLY A 923 -46.73 -12.90 32.49
CA GLY A 923 -48.03 -13.52 32.58
C GLY A 923 -49.19 -12.91 31.79
N ALA A 924 -50.04 -13.82 31.40
CA ALA A 924 -51.31 -13.67 30.74
C ALA A 924 -52.13 -12.42 31.09
N THR A 925 -52.55 -11.68 30.06
CA THR A 925 -53.91 -11.09 29.96
C THR A 925 -54.19 -10.70 28.52
N GLU A 926 -55.19 -11.33 27.99
CA GLU A 926 -56.22 -11.06 26.99
C GLU A 926 -55.97 -10.07 25.84
N ASN A 927 -56.25 -10.62 24.65
CA ASN A 927 -56.97 -10.04 23.51
C ASN A 927 -56.53 -8.67 22.95
N ASN A 928 -55.82 -8.68 21.79
CA ASN A 928 -56.29 -7.90 20.64
C ASN A 928 -55.48 -8.28 19.40
N LEU A 929 -56.19 -8.82 18.38
CA LEU A 929 -55.69 -9.00 17.01
C LEU A 929 -55.34 -7.64 16.41
N PRO A 930 -54.19 -7.47 15.76
CA PRO A 930 -53.93 -6.27 14.97
C PRO A 930 -54.66 -6.35 13.64
N LYS A 931 -55.39 -5.29 13.35
CA LYS A 931 -56.01 -5.01 12.05
C LYS A 931 -54.97 -4.91 10.95
N GLU A 932 -55.40 -5.41 9.78
CA GLU A 932 -54.68 -5.33 8.50
C GLU A 932 -54.13 -3.94 8.23
N THR A 933 -52.86 -3.87 7.83
CA THR A 933 -52.20 -2.69 7.26
C THR A 933 -52.77 -2.44 5.85
N PRO A 934 -53.09 -1.18 5.47
CA PRO A 934 -53.65 -0.88 4.17
C PRO A 934 -52.58 -1.04 3.09
N VAL A 935 -52.91 -1.84 2.08
CA VAL A 935 -52.20 -1.92 0.80
C VAL A 935 -52.35 -0.59 0.07
N ILE A 936 -51.27 0.18 -0.04
CA ILE A 936 -51.22 1.38 -0.86
C ILE A 936 -51.20 0.95 -2.34
N LYS A 937 -52.34 1.11 -3.01
CA LYS A 937 -52.43 1.00 -4.47
C LYS A 937 -51.74 2.22 -5.06
N MET A 938 -50.58 2.04 -5.69
CA MET A 938 -49.96 3.05 -6.51
C MET A 938 -50.76 3.31 -7.78
N ASN A 939 -51.07 4.57 -8.00
CA ASN A 939 -51.69 5.07 -9.21
C ASN A 939 -50.63 5.18 -10.35
N PRO A 940 -50.92 4.73 -11.58
CA PRO A 940 -49.91 4.58 -12.62
C PRO A 940 -49.67 5.81 -13.49
N LYS A 941 -49.68 7.02 -12.92
CA LYS A 941 -49.53 8.29 -13.68
C LYS A 941 -48.68 9.38 -13.01
N GLU A 942 -47.70 9.02 -12.23
CA GLU A 942 -46.67 9.99 -11.83
C GLU A 942 -45.29 9.44 -12.22
N ASP A 943 -44.56 10.30 -12.97
CA ASP A 943 -43.16 9.96 -13.35
C ASP A 943 -42.32 9.71 -12.11
N THR A 944 -41.59 8.60 -12.13
CA THR A 944 -40.71 8.20 -11.01
C THR A 944 -39.60 9.21 -10.82
N PRO A 945 -39.07 9.39 -9.60
CA PRO A 945 -37.93 10.29 -9.33
C PRO A 945 -36.73 10.06 -10.25
N LEU A 946 -36.60 8.85 -10.78
CA LEU A 946 -35.54 8.49 -11.73
C LEU A 946 -35.80 9.08 -13.13
N GLN A 947 -37.06 9.10 -13.59
CA GLN A 947 -37.46 9.71 -14.86
C GLN A 947 -37.28 11.21 -14.79
N ILE A 948 -37.60 11.84 -13.66
CA ILE A 948 -37.37 13.27 -13.40
C ILE A 948 -35.88 13.59 -13.36
N ALA A 949 -35.06 12.71 -12.76
CA ALA A 949 -33.62 12.88 -12.75
C ALA A 949 -33.00 12.68 -14.14
N MET A 950 -33.46 11.71 -14.92
CA MET A 950 -33.01 11.49 -16.30
C MET A 950 -33.45 12.61 -17.24
N ALA A 951 -34.65 13.17 -17.06
CA ALA A 951 -35.12 14.35 -17.78
C ALA A 951 -34.24 15.58 -17.48
N LYS A 952 -33.89 15.80 -16.23
CA LYS A 952 -32.94 16.88 -15.83
C LYS A 952 -31.54 16.70 -16.40
N VAL A 953 -31.05 15.49 -16.49
CA VAL A 953 -29.75 15.18 -17.12
C VAL A 953 -29.80 15.39 -18.63
N ASN A 954 -30.88 14.97 -19.28
CA ASN A 954 -31.09 15.23 -20.70
C ASN A 954 -31.26 16.73 -21.01
N ASP A 955 -31.98 17.48 -20.17
CA ASP A 955 -32.09 18.96 -20.31
C ASP A 955 -30.73 19.65 -20.13
N PHE A 956 -29.91 19.18 -19.21
CA PHE A 956 -28.54 19.68 -19.02
C PHE A 956 -27.64 19.36 -20.23
N MET A 957 -27.80 18.19 -20.85
CA MET A 957 -27.04 17.77 -22.04
C MET A 957 -27.53 18.50 -23.31
N VAL A 958 -28.82 18.82 -23.43
CA VAL A 958 -29.36 19.58 -24.55
C VAL A 958 -29.00 21.06 -24.46
N ASN A 959 -29.03 21.65 -23.26
CA ASN A 959 -28.70 23.05 -23.04
C ASN A 959 -27.18 23.32 -23.10
N SER A 960 -26.32 22.30 -22.95
CA SER A 960 -24.87 22.43 -23.13
C SER A 960 -24.44 22.50 -24.61
N LYS A 961 -25.32 22.12 -25.57
CA LYS A 961 -25.02 22.22 -27.01
C LYS A 961 -25.31 23.59 -27.62
N GLY A 962 -25.87 24.54 -26.86
CA GLY A 962 -26.30 25.86 -27.34
C GLY A 962 -25.53 27.08 -26.80
N ALA A 963 -24.53 26.89 -25.95
CA ALA A 963 -23.76 27.99 -25.40
C ALA A 963 -22.35 28.01 -25.98
N ASN A 964 -22.10 28.97 -26.85
CA ASN A 964 -20.78 29.37 -27.33
C ASN A 964 -19.79 29.54 -26.15
N SER A 965 -18.60 29.03 -26.36
CA SER A 965 -17.39 29.22 -25.56
C SER A 965 -17.18 30.70 -25.15
N GLN A 966 -17.51 31.03 -23.93
CA GLN A 966 -16.85 32.11 -23.18
C GLN A 966 -16.87 31.74 -21.67
N SER A 967 -15.70 31.43 -21.19
CA SER A 967 -15.16 31.56 -19.82
C SER A 967 -16.16 31.53 -18.64
N LEU A 968 -16.29 30.39 -18.00
CA LEU A 968 -16.53 30.24 -16.56
C LEU A 968 -15.63 29.18 -15.98
N ILE A 969 -14.33 29.49 -15.96
CA ILE A 969 -13.37 28.87 -15.05
C ILE A 969 -13.16 29.91 -13.96
N PRO A 970 -13.43 29.61 -12.68
CA PRO A 970 -12.96 30.47 -11.61
C PRO A 970 -11.43 30.48 -11.65
N GLU A 971 -10.83 31.62 -11.86
CA GLU A 971 -9.41 31.87 -11.72
C GLU A 971 -8.97 31.47 -10.32
N ILE A 972 -8.34 30.30 -10.21
CA ILE A 972 -7.52 29.98 -9.05
C ILE A 972 -6.25 30.78 -9.21
N ASN A 973 -6.17 31.89 -8.51
CA ASN A 973 -4.97 32.70 -8.34
C ASN A 973 -3.87 31.85 -7.67
N VAL A 974 -3.06 31.20 -8.49
CA VAL A 974 -1.78 30.66 -8.06
C VAL A 974 -0.83 31.85 -7.89
N ARG A 975 -0.78 32.41 -6.70
CA ARG A 975 0.34 33.27 -6.31
C ARG A 975 1.62 32.44 -6.38
N ARG A 976 2.37 32.63 -7.45
CA ARG A 976 3.79 32.31 -7.50
C ARG A 976 4.49 33.12 -6.42
N SER A 977 4.88 32.50 -5.33
CA SER A 977 5.91 33.06 -4.45
C SER A 977 7.25 32.89 -5.15
N SER A 978 7.68 33.97 -5.79
CA SER A 978 9.04 34.14 -6.26
C SER A 978 9.96 34.34 -5.07
N ARG A 979 11.15 33.78 -5.20
CA ARG A 979 12.42 34.11 -4.56
C ARG A 979 12.68 33.51 -3.16
N LEU A 980 13.55 32.55 -3.18
CA LEU A 980 14.77 32.64 -2.35
C LEU A 980 15.95 32.10 -3.18
N ARG A 981 16.83 33.04 -3.52
CA ARG A 981 18.23 32.78 -3.89
C ARG A 981 18.96 32.30 -2.63
N PHE A 982 19.59 31.22 -2.69
CA PHE A 982 20.94 30.78 -2.32
C PHE A 982 21.00 29.27 -2.32
#